data_18297a2d3a918b2e508f857ccbd5d44d
#
_entry.id   18297a2d3a918b2e508f857ccbd5d44d
#
_cell.length_a   1.000
_cell.length_b   1.000
_cell.length_c   1.000
_cell.angle_alpha   90.00
_cell.angle_beta   90.00
_cell.angle_gamma   90.00
#
_symmetry.space_group_name_H-M   'P 1'
#
loop_
_entity.id
_entity.type
_entity.pdbx_description
1 polymer ?
#
loop_
_entity_poly.entity_id
_entity_poly.type
_entity_poly.pdbx_seq_one_letter_code
_entity_poly.pdbx_strand_id
1 'polypeptide(L)'
;MTTGTPSAVEPAAATAPPGLRVTWSHWVDEAVRPRLRIVRLLTSGGDGLVVFLTVLNVALGLLPVAFVVATSVLVGEVPAAVDGGVDSAAWDRLTGIFLLAAAAFLLTQLLTPVGNALGQRLRRRVDGALRDEAMALMLRPVGIGPLEDQRILDELSETVRAFDREWGTPGQACVGLLGLVARYTRLLALVVVIGVAVAWPAGPAVGAAVLLFRYGQRGGLRKYSRVWREVVGKQREVTYLHQVTMTDVAAKEIRLFGLSGWLADRYVAAWEAVVRPFERARRRVYLVPYLVLTSVGLLLAGGAMVHTAQLAATGQVGLTALALGVQAVALAISLGGYYPEADTSTQYAMLSLSALQRLRERLDEVEAGQRPPGRAAVPAGTPAVALTFDRVGFRYPGAGRTVLDGIELELPAGRCTAVVGVNGAGKTTLVKLLGRLYEPTSGSVRADGVDIAEFDPEQWRRQVGVIFQDFVRYELTAAENIALGAAHVPVDRAVVLRAAERAGIAEALLALPDGLDTPLSRAYPGGTDLSGGQWQRIAIARALYALEAGAKVLVLDEPTAALDVRAEAAFFDRFVELTRGVTSLLISHRFSSVRRADHIVVLDGGRVVERGSHDGLIAAGGHYARLFALQAERFAHGLDAEDDGVANAGVADGGMADEAREGNR
;
A
#
# COMPACT_ATOMS: atom_id res chain seq x y z
N MET A 1 54.48 9.09 11.03
CA MET A 1 54.38 9.21 12.52
C MET A 1 53.50 10.42 12.82
N THR A 2 52.28 10.21 13.18
CA THR A 2 51.45 10.91 14.16
C THR A 2 50.06 10.27 14.09
N THR A 3 49.81 9.44 15.05
CA THR A 3 48.57 8.70 15.28
C THR A 3 47.53 9.67 15.86
N GLY A 4 46.45 9.95 15.09
CA GLY A 4 45.26 10.62 15.59
C GLY A 4 44.26 9.57 16.09
N THR A 5 44.03 9.51 17.38
CA THR A 5 42.99 8.73 18.05
C THR A 5 41.62 9.26 17.69
N PRO A 6 40.62 8.39 17.40
CA PRO A 6 39.25 8.84 17.24
C PRO A 6 38.63 9.23 18.60
N SER A 7 38.08 10.41 18.66
CA SER A 7 37.32 10.97 19.77
C SER A 7 36.12 10.07 20.12
N ALA A 8 36.09 9.67 21.41
CA ALA A 8 34.96 8.92 21.96
C ALA A 8 33.70 9.80 21.94
N VAL A 9 32.65 9.30 21.31
CA VAL A 9 31.29 9.84 21.41
C VAL A 9 30.79 9.55 22.81
N GLU A 10 30.62 10.59 23.63
CA GLU A 10 29.96 10.49 24.94
C GLU A 10 28.57 9.86 24.79
N PRO A 11 28.21 8.88 25.63
CA PRO A 11 26.85 8.35 25.64
C PRO A 11 25.91 9.42 26.20
N ALA A 12 24.93 9.84 25.41
CA ALA A 12 23.88 10.73 25.84
C ALA A 12 23.25 10.22 27.14
N ALA A 13 23.28 11.06 28.15
CA ALA A 13 22.77 10.81 29.50
C ALA A 13 21.33 10.28 29.42
N ALA A 14 21.09 9.08 29.93
CA ALA A 14 19.80 8.50 30.14
C ALA A 14 18.96 9.42 31.03
N THR A 15 18.06 10.20 30.45
CA THR A 15 17.09 10.97 31.21
C THR A 15 16.20 10.01 31.99
N ALA A 16 16.16 10.16 33.29
CA ALA A 16 15.29 9.42 34.18
C ALA A 16 13.83 9.48 33.73
N PRO A 17 13.03 8.40 33.92
CA PRO A 17 11.65 8.39 33.48
C PRO A 17 10.87 9.50 34.20
N PRO A 18 10.08 10.32 33.47
CA PRO A 18 9.26 11.35 34.10
C PRO A 18 8.26 10.67 35.03
N GLY A 19 8.28 11.11 36.28
CA GLY A 19 7.37 10.64 37.32
C GLY A 19 5.91 10.72 36.87
N LEU A 20 5.11 9.81 37.38
CA LEU A 20 3.66 9.55 37.13
C LEU A 20 2.75 10.77 37.48
N ARG A 21 2.95 11.91 36.86
CA ARG A 21 1.92 12.93 36.72
C ARG A 21 1.42 12.91 35.29
N VAL A 22 0.61 11.88 34.96
CA VAL A 22 -0.21 11.91 33.74
C VAL A 22 -1.24 13.01 33.98
N THR A 23 -0.99 14.18 33.41
CA THR A 23 -1.99 15.25 33.42
C THR A 23 -3.22 14.76 32.66
N TRP A 24 -4.41 15.11 33.14
CA TRP A 24 -5.70 14.74 32.52
C TRP A 24 -5.74 15.06 31.03
N SER A 25 -5.12 16.17 30.60
CA SER A 25 -4.97 16.54 29.20
C SER A 25 -4.20 15.51 28.38
N HIS A 26 -3.09 15.01 28.87
CA HIS A 26 -2.29 13.97 28.19
C HIS A 26 -3.07 12.64 28.04
N TRP A 27 -3.88 12.29 29.05
CA TRP A 27 -4.75 11.12 28.95
C TRP A 27 -5.87 11.30 27.92
N VAL A 28 -6.47 12.49 27.83
CA VAL A 28 -7.49 12.82 26.83
C VAL A 28 -6.89 12.78 25.41
N ASP A 29 -5.71 13.35 25.23
CA ASP A 29 -5.06 13.43 23.91
C ASP A 29 -4.58 12.04 23.42
N GLU A 30 -4.06 11.19 24.30
CA GLU A 30 -3.59 9.86 23.91
C GLU A 30 -4.66 8.78 23.91
N ALA A 31 -5.68 8.89 24.75
CA ALA A 31 -6.66 7.82 24.91
C ALA A 31 -8.04 8.11 24.33
N VAL A 32 -8.50 9.36 24.35
CA VAL A 32 -9.87 9.71 23.96
C VAL A 32 -9.93 10.20 22.51
N ARG A 33 -9.12 11.19 22.15
CA ARG A 33 -9.14 11.78 20.79
C ARG A 33 -8.95 10.77 19.67
N PRO A 34 -7.99 9.83 19.73
CA PRO A 34 -7.83 8.86 18.66
C PRO A 34 -9.03 7.93 18.50
N ARG A 35 -9.68 7.55 19.62
CA ARG A 35 -10.89 6.72 19.59
C ARG A 35 -12.09 7.47 19.04
N LEU A 36 -12.21 8.76 19.33
CA LEU A 36 -13.25 9.61 18.73
C LEU A 36 -13.10 9.72 17.21
N ARG A 37 -11.88 9.64 16.67
CA ARG A 37 -11.65 9.57 15.23
C ARG A 37 -12.23 8.29 14.64
N ILE A 38 -12.03 7.13 15.29
CA ILE A 38 -12.61 5.86 14.83
C ILE A 38 -14.15 5.90 14.92
N VAL A 39 -14.69 6.52 15.96
CA VAL A 39 -16.14 6.73 16.06
C VAL A 39 -16.67 7.62 14.92
N ARG A 40 -15.93 8.67 14.54
CA ARG A 40 -16.31 9.48 13.37
C ARG A 40 -16.27 8.71 12.05
N LEU A 41 -15.39 7.69 11.92
CA LEU A 41 -15.40 6.84 10.73
C LEU A 41 -16.67 5.99 10.59
N LEU A 42 -17.45 5.81 11.67
CA LEU A 42 -18.72 5.11 11.57
C LEU A 42 -19.69 5.83 10.61
N THR A 43 -19.62 7.16 10.51
CA THR A 43 -20.47 7.92 9.59
C THR A 43 -20.20 7.58 8.12
N SER A 44 -18.95 7.23 7.75
CA SER A 44 -18.61 6.77 6.39
C SER A 44 -19.25 5.42 6.04
N GLY A 45 -19.65 4.64 7.05
CA GLY A 45 -20.36 3.37 6.87
C GLY A 45 -21.85 3.52 6.49
N GLY A 46 -22.40 4.71 6.64
CA GLY A 46 -23.82 5.03 6.42
C GLY A 46 -24.64 4.95 7.71
N ASP A 47 -25.26 6.05 8.09
CA ASP A 47 -25.94 6.24 9.41
C ASP A 47 -26.99 5.18 9.70
N GLY A 48 -27.83 4.81 8.73
CA GLY A 48 -28.86 3.77 8.90
C GLY A 48 -28.28 2.40 9.26
N LEU A 49 -27.15 2.00 8.64
CA LEU A 49 -26.49 0.73 8.96
C LEU A 49 -25.87 0.76 10.36
N VAL A 50 -25.26 1.88 10.74
CA VAL A 50 -24.64 2.03 12.07
C VAL A 50 -25.69 2.02 13.17
N VAL A 51 -26.82 2.74 13.00
CA VAL A 51 -27.93 2.74 13.95
C VAL A 51 -28.52 1.32 14.08
N PHE A 52 -28.80 0.66 12.97
CA PHE A 52 -29.32 -0.71 12.99
C PHE A 52 -28.37 -1.68 13.71
N LEU A 53 -27.07 -1.63 13.40
CA LEU A 53 -26.06 -2.45 14.06
C LEU A 53 -25.96 -2.14 15.56
N THR A 54 -26.12 -0.88 15.95
CA THR A 54 -26.11 -0.48 17.36
C THR A 54 -27.30 -1.09 18.10
N VAL A 55 -28.50 -0.98 17.55
CA VAL A 55 -29.72 -1.57 18.13
C VAL A 55 -29.60 -3.12 18.19
N LEU A 56 -29.11 -3.72 17.11
CA LEU A 56 -28.87 -5.16 17.07
C LEU A 56 -27.85 -5.61 18.13
N ASN A 57 -26.76 -4.86 18.34
CA ASN A 57 -25.79 -5.17 19.38
C ASN A 57 -26.35 -4.99 20.79
N VAL A 58 -27.24 -4.02 21.02
CA VAL A 58 -27.98 -3.90 22.30
C VAL A 58 -28.84 -5.13 22.51
N ALA A 59 -29.61 -5.58 21.53
CA ALA A 59 -30.42 -6.78 21.59
C ALA A 59 -29.57 -8.01 21.87
N LEU A 60 -28.47 -8.22 21.14
CA LEU A 60 -27.50 -9.33 21.36
C LEU A 60 -26.80 -9.23 22.73
N GLY A 61 -26.75 -8.08 23.34
CA GLY A 61 -26.30 -7.87 24.71
C GLY A 61 -27.33 -8.37 25.73
N LEU A 62 -28.62 -8.07 25.54
CA LEU A 62 -29.70 -8.37 26.47
C LEU A 62 -30.22 -9.82 26.38
N LEU A 63 -30.27 -10.40 25.17
CA LEU A 63 -30.82 -11.75 24.95
C LEU A 63 -30.16 -12.85 25.81
N PRO A 64 -28.81 -12.93 25.94
CA PRO A 64 -28.18 -13.92 26.83
C PRO A 64 -28.49 -13.69 28.30
N VAL A 65 -28.76 -12.45 28.72
CA VAL A 65 -29.19 -12.15 30.09
C VAL A 65 -30.61 -12.62 30.30
N ALA A 66 -31.52 -12.38 29.36
CA ALA A 66 -32.88 -12.87 29.38
C ALA A 66 -32.90 -14.41 29.43
N PHE A 67 -32.00 -15.08 28.68
CA PHE A 67 -31.85 -16.55 28.75
C PHE A 67 -31.42 -17.02 30.14
N VAL A 68 -30.42 -16.37 30.76
CA VAL A 68 -29.96 -16.70 32.12
C VAL A 68 -31.07 -16.49 33.15
N VAL A 69 -31.81 -15.39 33.05
CA VAL A 69 -32.95 -15.12 33.95
C VAL A 69 -34.03 -16.20 33.77
N ALA A 70 -34.44 -16.47 32.53
CA ALA A 70 -35.48 -17.48 32.25
C ALA A 70 -35.09 -18.89 32.75
N THR A 71 -33.85 -19.32 32.47
CA THR A 71 -33.35 -20.64 32.94
C THR A 71 -33.23 -20.71 34.46
N SER A 72 -32.91 -19.60 35.13
CA SER A 72 -32.84 -19.58 36.60
C SER A 72 -34.23 -19.62 37.24
N VAL A 73 -35.22 -18.96 36.66
CA VAL A 73 -36.61 -19.06 37.10
C VAL A 73 -37.15 -20.46 36.82
N LEU A 74 -36.82 -21.06 35.67
CA LEU A 74 -37.16 -22.45 35.35
C LEU A 74 -36.67 -23.40 36.44
N VAL A 75 -35.40 -23.29 36.87
CA VAL A 75 -34.84 -24.12 37.95
C VAL A 75 -35.61 -23.94 39.25
N GLY A 76 -36.05 -22.73 39.55
CA GLY A 76 -36.84 -22.45 40.76
C GLY A 76 -38.25 -23.02 40.75
N GLU A 77 -38.89 -23.15 39.60
CA GLU A 77 -40.25 -23.72 39.44
C GLU A 77 -40.26 -25.28 39.38
N VAL A 78 -39.09 -25.93 39.15
CA VAL A 78 -38.99 -27.37 39.04
C VAL A 78 -39.62 -28.11 40.24
N PRO A 79 -39.32 -27.76 41.53
CA PRO A 79 -39.93 -28.49 42.68
C PRO A 79 -41.44 -28.45 42.64
N ALA A 80 -42.03 -27.23 42.43
CA ALA A 80 -43.47 -27.06 42.38
C ALA A 80 -44.16 -27.83 41.22
N ALA A 81 -43.47 -27.93 40.08
CA ALA A 81 -43.97 -28.68 38.92
C ALA A 81 -43.85 -30.19 39.11
N VAL A 82 -42.81 -30.65 39.82
CA VAL A 82 -42.69 -32.12 40.20
C VAL A 82 -43.73 -32.50 41.18
N ASP A 83 -43.93 -31.68 42.21
CA ASP A 83 -44.98 -32.01 43.28
C ASP A 83 -46.38 -31.89 42.70
N GLY A 84 -46.67 -30.98 41.78
CA GLY A 84 -47.97 -30.77 41.18
C GLY A 84 -48.37 -31.74 40.07
N GLY A 85 -47.37 -32.37 39.41
CA GLY A 85 -47.57 -33.24 38.25
C GLY A 85 -47.82 -32.46 36.94
N VAL A 86 -47.92 -33.22 35.81
CA VAL A 86 -47.99 -32.69 34.46
C VAL A 86 -49.26 -31.89 34.10
N ASP A 87 -50.34 -32.11 34.87
CA ASP A 87 -51.61 -31.39 34.66
C ASP A 87 -51.75 -30.16 35.56
N SER A 88 -50.70 -29.74 36.24
CA SER A 88 -50.76 -28.62 37.18
C SER A 88 -50.44 -27.27 36.50
N ALA A 89 -50.97 -26.17 37.06
CA ALA A 89 -50.64 -24.80 36.66
C ALA A 89 -49.13 -24.50 36.84
N ALA A 90 -48.41 -25.23 37.68
CA ALA A 90 -46.97 -25.13 37.83
C ALA A 90 -46.25 -25.68 36.62
N TRP A 91 -46.73 -26.79 36.03
CA TRP A 91 -46.21 -27.37 34.80
C TRP A 91 -46.42 -26.44 33.60
N ASP A 92 -47.59 -25.81 33.48
CA ASP A 92 -47.88 -24.84 32.42
C ASP A 92 -46.95 -23.62 32.51
N ARG A 93 -46.68 -23.09 33.71
CA ARG A 93 -45.73 -22.01 33.93
C ARG A 93 -44.32 -22.44 33.55
N LEU A 94 -43.86 -23.62 33.97
CA LEU A 94 -42.56 -24.18 33.66
C LEU A 94 -42.35 -24.31 32.15
N THR A 95 -43.36 -24.83 31.44
CA THR A 95 -43.36 -24.95 29.97
C THR A 95 -43.28 -23.58 29.30
N GLY A 96 -44.07 -22.61 29.78
CA GLY A 96 -44.01 -21.23 29.24
C GLY A 96 -42.64 -20.56 29.42
N ILE A 97 -42.01 -20.73 30.60
CA ILE A 97 -40.67 -20.19 30.87
C ILE A 97 -39.61 -20.91 30.02
N PHE A 98 -39.76 -22.25 29.84
CA PHE A 98 -38.86 -23.01 28.95
C PHE A 98 -38.94 -22.50 27.51
N LEU A 99 -40.15 -22.27 26.98
CA LEU A 99 -40.33 -21.71 25.63
C LEU A 99 -39.73 -20.31 25.49
N LEU A 100 -39.87 -19.48 26.53
CA LEU A 100 -39.22 -18.14 26.55
C LEU A 100 -37.68 -18.26 26.52
N ALA A 101 -37.11 -19.17 27.32
CA ALA A 101 -35.67 -19.42 27.32
C ALA A 101 -35.19 -19.93 25.95
N ALA A 102 -35.91 -20.89 25.37
CA ALA A 102 -35.64 -21.43 24.05
C ALA A 102 -35.70 -20.32 22.96
N ALA A 103 -36.73 -19.47 23.02
CA ALA A 103 -36.87 -18.35 22.10
C ALA A 103 -35.70 -17.35 22.21
N ALA A 104 -35.29 -16.99 23.43
CA ALA A 104 -34.17 -16.09 23.67
C ALA A 104 -32.85 -16.69 23.13
N PHE A 105 -32.64 -17.99 23.32
CA PHE A 105 -31.50 -18.72 22.79
C PHE A 105 -31.51 -18.75 21.25
N LEU A 106 -32.62 -19.20 20.65
CA LEU A 106 -32.75 -19.25 19.18
C LEU A 106 -32.59 -17.90 18.53
N LEU A 107 -33.18 -16.87 19.12
CA LEU A 107 -33.04 -15.50 18.58
C LEU A 107 -31.60 -15.01 18.64
N THR A 108 -30.86 -15.35 19.71
CA THR A 108 -29.43 -15.06 19.80
C THR A 108 -28.65 -15.76 18.68
N GLN A 109 -28.94 -17.03 18.40
CA GLN A 109 -28.28 -17.81 17.35
C GLN A 109 -28.60 -17.28 15.94
N LEU A 110 -29.82 -16.83 15.71
CA LEU A 110 -30.23 -16.25 14.42
C LEU A 110 -29.67 -14.86 14.18
N LEU A 111 -29.64 -14.00 15.20
CA LEU A 111 -29.22 -12.64 15.06
C LEU A 111 -27.70 -12.48 15.01
N THR A 112 -26.93 -13.38 15.60
CA THR A 112 -25.46 -13.32 15.61
C THR A 112 -24.86 -13.37 14.19
N PRO A 113 -25.20 -14.31 13.29
CA PRO A 113 -24.72 -14.33 11.91
C PRO A 113 -25.14 -13.08 11.12
N VAL A 114 -26.35 -12.58 11.35
CA VAL A 114 -26.85 -11.34 10.72
C VAL A 114 -25.97 -10.16 11.13
N GLY A 115 -25.68 -10.03 12.42
CA GLY A 115 -24.77 -9.02 12.95
C GLY A 115 -23.37 -9.10 12.33
N ASN A 116 -22.82 -10.30 12.20
CA ASN A 116 -21.54 -10.55 11.58
C ASN A 116 -21.54 -10.16 10.09
N ALA A 117 -22.55 -10.55 9.32
CA ALA A 117 -22.67 -10.23 7.90
C ALA A 117 -22.78 -8.71 7.66
N LEU A 118 -23.61 -8.03 8.43
CA LEU A 118 -23.75 -6.57 8.37
C LEU A 118 -22.49 -5.85 8.86
N GLY A 119 -21.81 -6.39 9.87
CA GLY A 119 -20.50 -5.91 10.32
C GLY A 119 -19.46 -5.99 9.21
N GLN A 120 -19.41 -7.08 8.44
CA GLN A 120 -18.51 -7.18 7.28
C GLN A 120 -18.86 -6.15 6.18
N ARG A 121 -20.14 -5.85 5.97
CA ARG A 121 -20.56 -4.79 5.04
C ARG A 121 -20.08 -3.42 5.51
N LEU A 122 -20.21 -3.11 6.80
CA LEU A 122 -19.68 -1.89 7.41
C LEU A 122 -18.16 -1.79 7.22
N ARG A 123 -17.43 -2.87 7.56
CA ARG A 123 -15.97 -2.97 7.38
C ARG A 123 -15.56 -2.62 5.96
N ARG A 124 -16.17 -3.27 4.95
CA ARG A 124 -15.83 -3.05 3.53
C ARG A 124 -16.08 -1.61 3.09
N ARG A 125 -17.14 -0.96 3.56
CA ARG A 125 -17.43 0.45 3.24
C ARG A 125 -16.40 1.40 3.81
N VAL A 126 -16.06 1.23 5.10
CA VAL A 126 -15.08 2.08 5.78
C VAL A 126 -13.69 1.88 5.18
N ASP A 127 -13.26 0.63 5.01
CA ASP A 127 -11.94 0.32 4.45
C ASP A 127 -11.85 0.77 2.98
N GLY A 128 -12.92 0.63 2.19
CA GLY A 128 -13.01 1.11 0.81
C GLY A 128 -12.84 2.64 0.74
N ALA A 129 -13.61 3.38 1.50
CA ALA A 129 -13.53 4.85 1.52
C ALA A 129 -12.13 5.37 1.89
N LEU A 130 -11.44 4.71 2.81
CA LEU A 130 -10.07 5.08 3.19
C LEU A 130 -9.03 4.69 2.13
N ARG A 131 -9.23 3.58 1.40
CA ARG A 131 -8.40 3.22 0.25
C ARG A 131 -8.57 4.22 -0.90
N ASP A 132 -9.82 4.56 -1.20
CA ASP A 132 -10.13 5.58 -2.22
C ASP A 132 -9.49 6.92 -1.87
N GLU A 133 -9.53 7.32 -0.60
CA GLU A 133 -8.86 8.52 -0.11
C GLU A 133 -7.33 8.44 -0.27
N ALA A 134 -6.72 7.32 0.11
CA ALA A 134 -5.27 7.12 -0.02
C ALA A 134 -4.84 7.15 -1.50
N MET A 135 -5.60 6.51 -2.39
CA MET A 135 -5.35 6.56 -3.84
C MET A 135 -5.50 7.97 -4.38
N ALA A 136 -6.56 8.68 -4.02
CA ALA A 136 -6.78 10.06 -4.44
C ALA A 136 -5.64 10.99 -3.98
N LEU A 137 -5.13 10.82 -2.75
CA LEU A 137 -3.98 11.57 -2.25
C LEU A 137 -2.72 11.32 -3.07
N MET A 138 -2.46 10.09 -3.50
CA MET A 138 -1.27 9.75 -4.30
C MET A 138 -1.37 10.22 -5.75
N LEU A 139 -2.59 10.34 -6.28
CA LEU A 139 -2.85 10.82 -7.64
C LEU A 139 -2.99 12.36 -7.73
N ARG A 140 -3.08 13.05 -6.58
CA ARG A 140 -3.28 14.49 -6.50
C ARG A 140 -2.07 15.33 -6.98
N PRO A 141 -0.80 14.97 -6.68
CA PRO A 141 0.35 15.76 -7.10
C PRO A 141 0.46 15.84 -8.62
N VAL A 142 0.70 17.04 -9.14
CA VAL A 142 0.88 17.25 -10.59
C VAL A 142 2.15 16.57 -11.10
N GLY A 143 3.24 16.61 -10.31
CA GLY A 143 4.52 16.02 -10.64
C GLY A 143 4.80 14.73 -9.89
N ILE A 144 5.92 14.06 -10.25
CA ILE A 144 6.37 12.82 -9.59
C ILE A 144 7.33 13.09 -8.41
N GLY A 145 7.79 14.33 -8.22
CA GLY A 145 8.74 14.67 -7.15
C GLY A 145 8.31 14.20 -5.76
N PRO A 146 7.05 14.42 -5.34
CA PRO A 146 6.54 13.89 -4.07
C PRO A 146 6.57 12.36 -3.99
N LEU A 147 6.40 11.65 -5.11
CA LEU A 147 6.42 10.18 -5.17
C LEU A 147 7.83 9.60 -5.11
N GLU A 148 8.87 10.41 -5.27
CA GLU A 148 10.28 10.04 -5.11
C GLU A 148 10.82 10.42 -3.71
N ASP A 149 10.06 11.18 -2.89
CA ASP A 149 10.44 11.52 -1.52
C ASP A 149 10.28 10.29 -0.59
N GLN A 150 11.42 9.84 -0.03
CA GLN A 150 11.48 8.68 0.84
C GLN A 150 10.51 8.78 2.04
N ARG A 151 10.29 10.00 2.56
CA ARG A 151 9.40 10.21 3.70
C ARG A 151 7.94 10.00 3.33
N ILE A 152 7.53 10.45 2.14
CA ILE A 152 6.18 10.23 1.61
C ILE A 152 5.97 8.75 1.30
N LEU A 153 6.95 8.08 0.69
CA LEU A 153 6.91 6.64 0.42
C LEU A 153 6.84 5.81 1.71
N ASP A 154 7.50 6.25 2.78
CA ASP A 154 7.43 5.60 4.08
C ASP A 154 6.02 5.66 4.68
N GLU A 155 5.40 6.85 4.69
CA GLU A 155 4.02 7.04 5.18
C GLU A 155 3.00 6.29 4.31
N LEU A 156 3.19 6.29 2.98
CA LEU A 156 2.38 5.52 2.05
C LEU A 156 2.49 4.02 2.34
N SER A 157 3.72 3.50 2.47
CA SER A 157 3.97 2.09 2.79
C SER A 157 3.32 1.67 4.12
N GLU A 158 3.32 2.55 5.13
CA GLU A 158 2.65 2.28 6.41
C GLU A 158 1.13 2.25 6.23
N THR A 159 0.59 3.19 5.44
CA THR A 159 -0.84 3.28 5.14
C THR A 159 -1.34 2.06 4.36
N VAL A 160 -0.67 1.71 3.25
CA VAL A 160 -1.05 0.56 2.39
C VAL A 160 -0.97 -0.75 3.16
N ARG A 161 0.14 -1.00 3.87
CA ARG A 161 0.29 -2.21 4.69
C ARG A 161 -0.80 -2.38 5.74
N ALA A 162 -1.38 -1.29 6.20
CA ALA A 162 -2.47 -1.33 7.16
C ALA A 162 -3.80 -1.77 6.52
N PHE A 163 -4.04 -1.43 5.26
CA PHE A 163 -5.24 -1.83 4.52
C PHE A 163 -5.14 -3.24 3.93
N ASP A 164 -3.93 -3.72 3.63
CA ASP A 164 -3.69 -5.06 3.07
C ASP A 164 -3.68 -6.16 4.14
N ARG A 165 -3.67 -5.78 5.42
CA ARG A 165 -3.78 -6.75 6.50
C ARG A 165 -5.18 -7.37 6.53
N GLU A 166 -5.25 -8.68 6.71
CA GLU A 166 -6.52 -9.36 6.98
C GLU A 166 -7.11 -8.94 8.34
N TRP A 167 -6.27 -8.46 9.26
CA TRP A 167 -6.61 -8.14 10.65
C TRP A 167 -6.16 -6.71 11.02
N GLY A 168 -7.03 -6.01 11.77
CA GLY A 168 -6.68 -4.71 12.34
C GLY A 168 -6.93 -3.54 11.41
N THR A 169 -7.80 -3.68 10.41
CA THR A 169 -8.19 -2.56 9.56
C THR A 169 -9.06 -1.54 10.32
N PRO A 170 -9.12 -0.27 9.88
CA PRO A 170 -10.01 0.72 10.47
C PRO A 170 -11.49 0.31 10.48
N GLY A 171 -11.97 -0.32 9.41
CA GLY A 171 -13.33 -0.84 9.34
C GLY A 171 -13.58 -1.97 10.36
N GLN A 172 -12.59 -2.84 10.59
CA GLN A 172 -12.69 -3.87 11.64
C GLN A 172 -12.73 -3.24 13.03
N ALA A 173 -11.97 -2.18 13.28
CA ALA A 173 -12.04 -1.43 14.53
C ALA A 173 -13.43 -0.82 14.77
N CYS A 174 -14.07 -0.29 13.72
CA CYS A 174 -15.43 0.21 13.77
C CYS A 174 -16.43 -0.90 14.20
N VAL A 175 -16.35 -2.08 13.58
CA VAL A 175 -17.17 -3.24 13.94
C VAL A 175 -16.89 -3.68 15.38
N GLY A 176 -15.61 -3.74 15.77
CA GLY A 176 -15.21 -4.09 17.13
C GLY A 176 -15.76 -3.13 18.18
N LEU A 177 -15.78 -1.81 17.90
CA LEU A 177 -16.38 -0.82 18.79
C LEU A 177 -17.90 -1.03 18.96
N LEU A 178 -18.63 -1.35 17.89
CA LEU A 178 -20.04 -1.68 17.96
C LEU A 178 -20.26 -2.99 18.76
N GLY A 179 -19.38 -3.99 18.61
CA GLY A 179 -19.39 -5.19 19.41
C GLY A 179 -19.19 -4.95 20.92
N LEU A 180 -18.46 -3.88 21.29
CA LEU A 180 -18.35 -3.48 22.70
C LEU A 180 -19.70 -3.02 23.28
N VAL A 181 -20.58 -2.46 22.45
CA VAL A 181 -21.94 -2.05 22.89
C VAL A 181 -22.67 -3.28 23.43
N ALA A 182 -22.70 -4.40 22.71
CA ALA A 182 -23.33 -5.64 23.16
C ALA A 182 -22.76 -6.14 24.49
N ARG A 183 -21.42 -6.11 24.63
CA ARG A 183 -20.71 -6.62 25.80
C ARG A 183 -20.93 -5.76 27.04
N TYR A 184 -20.87 -4.44 26.92
CA TYR A 184 -21.11 -3.54 28.05
C TYR A 184 -22.60 -3.47 28.41
N THR A 185 -23.52 -3.56 27.45
CA THR A 185 -24.95 -3.72 27.71
C THR A 185 -25.22 -4.99 28.49
N ARG A 186 -24.61 -6.12 28.10
CA ARG A 186 -24.71 -7.39 28.82
C ARG A 186 -24.14 -7.30 30.24
N LEU A 187 -22.97 -6.71 30.41
CA LEU A 187 -22.35 -6.53 31.74
C LEU A 187 -23.23 -5.67 32.64
N LEU A 188 -23.73 -4.55 32.15
CA LEU A 188 -24.63 -3.68 32.93
C LEU A 188 -25.89 -4.42 33.35
N ALA A 189 -26.55 -5.14 32.43
CA ALA A 189 -27.73 -5.92 32.73
C ALA A 189 -27.45 -7.02 33.77
N LEU A 190 -26.32 -7.74 33.69
CA LEU A 190 -25.92 -8.73 34.67
C LEU A 190 -25.65 -8.11 36.05
N VAL A 191 -24.97 -6.99 36.12
CA VAL A 191 -24.74 -6.24 37.38
C VAL A 191 -26.05 -5.86 38.06
N VAL A 192 -27.02 -5.35 37.29
CA VAL A 192 -28.36 -5.03 37.80
C VAL A 192 -29.09 -6.28 38.27
N VAL A 193 -29.12 -7.33 37.48
CA VAL A 193 -29.80 -8.59 37.80
C VAL A 193 -29.22 -9.25 39.06
N ILE A 194 -27.89 -9.31 39.19
CA ILE A 194 -27.23 -9.85 40.40
C ILE A 194 -27.55 -8.97 41.64
N GLY A 195 -27.48 -7.67 41.49
CA GLY A 195 -27.75 -6.71 42.56
C GLY A 195 -29.19 -6.80 43.10
N VAL A 196 -30.17 -6.97 42.21
CA VAL A 196 -31.60 -7.08 42.59
C VAL A 196 -31.97 -8.47 43.13
N ALA A 197 -31.46 -9.54 42.51
CA ALA A 197 -31.91 -10.90 42.82
C ALA A 197 -31.14 -11.56 43.97
N VAL A 198 -29.88 -11.16 44.22
CA VAL A 198 -29.04 -11.79 45.25
C VAL A 198 -28.75 -10.81 46.38
N ALA A 199 -27.98 -9.77 46.13
CA ALA A 199 -27.68 -8.73 47.10
C ALA A 199 -27.12 -7.48 46.34
N TRP A 200 -27.56 -6.29 46.75
CA TRP A 200 -27.16 -5.05 46.06
C TRP A 200 -25.63 -4.86 45.93
N PRO A 201 -24.75 -5.24 46.90
CA PRO A 201 -23.31 -5.04 46.75
C PRO A 201 -22.67 -6.12 45.85
N ALA A 202 -23.28 -7.27 45.63
CA ALA A 202 -22.74 -8.33 44.78
C ALA A 202 -22.66 -7.93 43.30
N GLY A 203 -23.66 -7.18 42.82
CA GLY A 203 -23.66 -6.69 41.44
C GLY A 203 -22.44 -5.81 41.12
N PRO A 204 -22.25 -4.66 41.81
CA PRO A 204 -21.06 -3.80 41.63
C PRO A 204 -19.72 -4.54 41.85
N ALA A 205 -19.65 -5.49 42.81
CA ALA A 205 -18.45 -6.29 43.05
C ALA A 205 -18.06 -7.14 41.83
N VAL A 206 -19.03 -7.83 41.23
CA VAL A 206 -18.82 -8.60 39.98
C VAL A 206 -18.49 -7.66 38.80
N GLY A 207 -19.16 -6.53 38.68
CA GLY A 207 -18.84 -5.52 37.67
C GLY A 207 -17.41 -5.04 37.79
N ALA A 208 -16.95 -4.71 39.01
CA ALA A 208 -15.58 -4.33 39.30
C ALA A 208 -14.58 -5.45 38.96
N ALA A 209 -14.89 -6.70 39.29
CA ALA A 209 -14.07 -7.86 38.97
C ALA A 209 -13.84 -7.97 37.44
N VAL A 210 -14.91 -7.87 36.64
CA VAL A 210 -14.84 -7.92 35.16
C VAL A 210 -14.03 -6.76 34.61
N LEU A 211 -14.22 -5.54 35.13
CA LEU A 211 -13.45 -4.37 34.69
C LEU A 211 -11.98 -4.47 35.06
N LEU A 212 -11.63 -5.05 36.20
CA LEU A 212 -10.25 -5.33 36.60
C LEU A 212 -9.60 -6.35 35.69
N PHE A 213 -10.28 -7.45 35.35
CA PHE A 213 -9.79 -8.41 34.34
C PHE A 213 -9.51 -7.71 33.01
N ARG A 214 -10.47 -6.93 32.56
CA ARG A 214 -10.33 -6.22 31.30
C ARG A 214 -9.22 -5.18 31.32
N TYR A 215 -9.06 -4.46 32.43
CA TYR A 215 -7.96 -3.52 32.60
C TYR A 215 -6.58 -4.21 32.57
N GLY A 216 -6.46 -5.36 33.26
CA GLY A 216 -5.25 -6.18 33.24
C GLY A 216 -4.89 -6.65 31.82
N GLN A 217 -5.88 -7.08 31.06
CA GLN A 217 -5.71 -7.50 29.67
C GLN A 217 -5.33 -6.34 28.72
N ARG A 218 -5.93 -5.16 28.87
CA ARG A 218 -5.68 -3.98 28.03
C ARG A 218 -4.43 -3.20 28.41
N GLY A 219 -4.05 -3.19 29.67
CA GLY A 219 -2.95 -2.35 30.18
C GLY A 219 -1.61 -2.62 29.52
N GLY A 220 -1.40 -3.86 29.06
CA GLY A 220 -0.20 -4.27 28.33
C GLY A 220 -0.10 -3.72 26.92
N LEU A 221 -1.21 -3.54 26.21
CA LEU A 221 -1.24 -3.13 24.80
C LEU A 221 -0.58 -1.77 24.54
N ARG A 222 -0.78 -0.79 25.42
CA ARG A 222 -0.15 0.55 25.30
C ARG A 222 1.37 0.54 25.47
N LYS A 223 1.87 -0.28 26.38
CA LYS A 223 3.32 -0.45 26.56
C LYS A 223 3.95 -1.22 25.41
N TYR A 224 3.17 -2.11 24.80
CA TYR A 224 3.55 -2.90 23.64
C TYR A 224 3.71 -2.04 22.37
N SER A 225 2.91 -1.00 22.20
CA SER A 225 3.04 -0.06 21.07
C SER A 225 4.36 0.73 21.08
N ARG A 226 5.01 0.91 22.23
CA ARG A 226 6.37 1.48 22.30
C ARG A 226 7.41 0.51 21.74
N VAL A 227 7.36 -0.75 22.18
CA VAL A 227 8.23 -1.81 21.66
C VAL A 227 8.06 -1.97 20.14
N TRP A 228 6.82 -1.87 19.65
CA TRP A 228 6.53 -1.89 18.22
C TRP A 228 7.28 -0.79 17.46
N ARG A 229 7.24 0.44 17.94
CA ARG A 229 7.94 1.57 17.29
C ARG A 229 9.46 1.41 17.24
N GLU A 230 10.06 0.79 18.24
CA GLU A 230 11.50 0.49 18.26
C GLU A 230 11.89 -0.58 17.24
N VAL A 231 10.96 -1.45 16.87
CA VAL A 231 11.18 -2.63 16.02
C VAL A 231 10.78 -2.39 14.56
N VAL A 232 9.95 -1.38 14.28
CA VAL A 232 9.47 -1.08 12.91
C VAL A 232 10.61 -0.96 11.88
N GLY A 233 11.73 -0.31 12.26
CA GLY A 233 12.89 -0.21 11.37
C GLY A 233 13.49 -1.56 10.99
N LYS A 234 13.53 -2.52 11.91
CA LYS A 234 14.04 -3.88 11.69
C LYS A 234 13.08 -4.75 10.87
N GLN A 235 11.80 -4.43 10.91
CA GLN A 235 10.78 -5.16 10.15
C GLN A 235 10.94 -4.97 8.63
N ARG A 236 11.57 -3.87 8.18
CA ARG A 236 11.87 -3.65 6.75
C ARG A 236 12.82 -4.74 6.22
N GLU A 237 13.87 -5.07 6.97
CA GLU A 237 14.82 -6.13 6.57
C GLU A 237 14.09 -7.48 6.46
N VAL A 238 13.24 -7.81 7.44
CA VAL A 238 12.43 -9.04 7.41
C VAL A 238 11.51 -9.06 6.20
N THR A 239 10.80 -7.96 5.93
CA THR A 239 9.89 -7.85 4.78
C THR A 239 10.65 -7.98 3.46
N TYR A 240 11.80 -7.31 3.32
CA TYR A 240 12.65 -7.40 2.14
C TYR A 240 13.15 -8.84 1.90
N LEU A 241 13.71 -9.48 2.94
CA LEU A 241 14.17 -10.86 2.83
C LEU A 241 13.04 -11.83 2.48
N HIS A 242 11.86 -11.63 3.08
CA HIS A 242 10.65 -12.41 2.74
C HIS A 242 10.27 -12.22 1.26
N GLN A 243 10.23 -10.98 0.79
CA GLN A 243 9.88 -10.67 -0.60
C GLN A 243 10.88 -11.27 -1.58
N VAL A 244 12.19 -11.14 -1.32
CA VAL A 244 13.25 -11.72 -2.17
C VAL A 244 13.17 -13.24 -2.23
N THR A 245 12.84 -13.91 -1.11
CA THR A 245 12.78 -15.38 -1.05
C THR A 245 11.48 -15.97 -1.56
N MET A 246 10.36 -15.24 -1.50
CA MET A 246 9.01 -15.72 -1.83
C MET A 246 8.52 -15.29 -3.20
N THR A 247 9.29 -14.48 -3.94
CA THR A 247 8.97 -14.10 -5.31
C THR A 247 9.95 -14.72 -6.30
N ASP A 248 9.60 -14.73 -7.57
CA ASP A 248 10.41 -15.25 -8.67
C ASP A 248 11.54 -14.31 -9.11
N VAL A 249 11.50 -13.04 -8.68
CA VAL A 249 12.41 -11.97 -9.12
C VAL A 249 13.88 -12.35 -8.92
N ALA A 250 14.25 -12.90 -7.75
CA ALA A 250 15.62 -13.30 -7.44
C ALA A 250 15.84 -14.83 -7.53
N ALA A 251 14.87 -15.57 -8.08
CA ALA A 251 14.91 -17.04 -8.05
C ALA A 251 16.10 -17.65 -8.81
N LYS A 252 16.56 -16.97 -9.87
CA LYS A 252 17.71 -17.40 -10.68
C LYS A 252 19.02 -17.22 -9.91
N GLU A 253 19.25 -16.03 -9.36
CA GLU A 253 20.46 -15.68 -8.60
C GLU A 253 20.56 -16.50 -7.32
N ILE A 254 19.45 -16.69 -6.61
CA ILE A 254 19.42 -17.51 -5.39
C ILE A 254 19.91 -18.94 -5.68
N ARG A 255 19.50 -19.54 -6.82
CA ARG A 255 19.92 -20.89 -7.21
C ARG A 255 21.33 -20.91 -7.74
N LEU A 256 21.69 -19.97 -8.64
CA LEU A 256 23.00 -19.92 -9.26
C LEU A 256 24.12 -19.68 -8.24
N PHE A 257 23.88 -18.79 -7.27
CA PHE A 257 24.87 -18.46 -6.25
C PHE A 257 24.74 -19.32 -4.97
N GLY A 258 23.81 -20.27 -4.93
CA GLY A 258 23.63 -21.16 -3.77
C GLY A 258 23.19 -20.41 -2.48
N LEU A 259 22.45 -19.32 -2.60
CA LEU A 259 22.14 -18.40 -1.49
C LEU A 259 21.06 -18.92 -0.52
N SER A 260 20.44 -20.09 -0.77
CA SER A 260 19.28 -20.57 -0.02
C SER A 260 19.55 -20.66 1.50
N GLY A 261 20.69 -21.26 1.90
CA GLY A 261 21.05 -21.36 3.32
C GLY A 261 21.35 -20.00 3.94
N TRP A 262 22.14 -19.17 3.25
CA TRP A 262 22.49 -17.84 3.73
C TRP A 262 21.25 -16.95 3.92
N LEU A 263 20.30 -16.96 2.98
CA LEU A 263 19.05 -16.21 3.08
C LEU A 263 18.17 -16.71 4.23
N ALA A 264 18.10 -18.05 4.43
CA ALA A 264 17.35 -18.63 5.53
C ALA A 264 17.92 -18.19 6.88
N ASP A 265 19.23 -18.29 7.08
CA ASP A 265 19.91 -17.87 8.30
C ASP A 265 19.74 -16.35 8.55
N ARG A 266 19.86 -15.55 7.50
CA ARG A 266 19.69 -14.09 7.56
C ARG A 266 18.25 -13.72 7.92
N TYR A 267 17.27 -14.41 7.33
CA TYR A 267 15.85 -14.21 7.64
C TYR A 267 15.54 -14.54 9.10
N VAL A 268 16.02 -15.70 9.59
CA VAL A 268 15.86 -16.12 10.99
C VAL A 268 16.47 -15.10 11.94
N ALA A 269 17.70 -14.65 11.67
CA ALA A 269 18.37 -13.65 12.50
C ALA A 269 17.62 -12.31 12.52
N ALA A 270 17.14 -11.84 11.37
CA ALA A 270 16.34 -10.62 11.27
C ALA A 270 15.00 -10.77 11.99
N TRP A 271 14.32 -11.91 11.85
CA TRP A 271 13.07 -12.24 12.54
C TRP A 271 13.26 -12.29 14.06
N GLU A 272 14.30 -12.96 14.55
CA GLU A 272 14.62 -12.97 15.99
C GLU A 272 14.89 -11.56 16.55
N ALA A 273 15.57 -10.69 15.78
CA ALA A 273 15.81 -9.32 16.18
C ALA A 273 14.51 -8.50 16.33
N VAL A 274 13.44 -8.90 15.59
CA VAL A 274 12.09 -8.34 15.73
C VAL A 274 11.35 -8.95 16.92
N VAL A 275 11.39 -10.28 17.10
CA VAL A 275 10.55 -11.02 18.07
C VAL A 275 11.09 -10.93 19.50
N ARG A 276 12.43 -11.05 19.71
CA ARG A 276 13.03 -11.06 21.05
C ARG A 276 12.65 -9.87 21.96
N PRO A 277 12.57 -8.61 21.46
CA PRO A 277 12.09 -7.48 22.28
C PRO A 277 10.66 -7.68 22.77
N PHE A 278 9.79 -8.26 21.92
CA PHE A 278 8.40 -8.57 22.28
C PHE A 278 8.29 -9.64 23.37
N GLU A 279 9.06 -10.71 23.24
CA GLU A 279 9.07 -11.79 24.26
C GLU A 279 9.55 -11.28 25.62
N ARG A 280 10.60 -10.46 25.67
CA ARG A 280 11.09 -9.85 26.91
C ARG A 280 10.06 -8.89 27.52
N ALA A 281 9.40 -8.08 26.70
CA ALA A 281 8.37 -7.16 27.14
C ALA A 281 7.13 -7.91 27.64
N ARG A 282 6.76 -9.03 27.04
CA ARG A 282 5.58 -9.83 27.34
C ARG A 282 5.53 -10.27 28.81
N ARG A 283 6.63 -10.76 29.36
CA ARG A 283 6.67 -11.22 30.77
C ARG A 283 6.41 -10.09 31.75
N ARG A 284 7.07 -8.91 31.57
CA ARG A 284 6.97 -7.79 32.49
C ARG A 284 5.69 -6.97 32.31
N VAL A 285 5.22 -6.84 31.08
CA VAL A 285 4.12 -5.94 30.73
C VAL A 285 2.77 -6.64 30.83
N TYR A 286 2.70 -7.94 30.53
CA TYR A 286 1.45 -8.70 30.56
C TYR A 286 1.33 -9.64 31.72
N LEU A 287 2.29 -10.52 31.92
CA LEU A 287 2.10 -11.67 32.81
C LEU A 287 1.87 -11.23 34.27
N VAL A 288 2.73 -10.35 34.80
CA VAL A 288 2.63 -9.96 36.23
C VAL A 288 1.37 -9.12 36.50
N PRO A 289 1.08 -8.01 35.78
CA PRO A 289 -0.15 -7.25 35.99
C PRO A 289 -1.41 -8.10 35.76
N TYR A 290 -1.39 -8.96 34.73
CA TYR A 290 -2.51 -9.88 34.45
C TYR A 290 -2.77 -10.82 35.60
N LEU A 291 -1.75 -11.52 36.11
CA LEU A 291 -1.92 -12.45 37.24
C LEU A 291 -2.45 -11.75 38.48
N VAL A 292 -1.89 -10.59 38.83
CA VAL A 292 -2.33 -9.84 40.00
C VAL A 292 -3.80 -9.40 39.87
N LEU A 293 -4.14 -8.73 38.77
CA LEU A 293 -5.49 -8.21 38.58
C LEU A 293 -6.53 -9.32 38.38
N THR A 294 -6.15 -10.42 37.74
CA THR A 294 -7.00 -11.61 37.60
C THR A 294 -7.24 -12.27 38.93
N SER A 295 -6.22 -12.43 39.78
CA SER A 295 -6.39 -12.99 41.15
C SER A 295 -7.32 -12.13 42.01
N VAL A 296 -7.14 -10.78 41.98
CA VAL A 296 -8.04 -9.87 42.71
C VAL A 296 -9.47 -9.96 42.19
N GLY A 297 -9.66 -9.97 40.88
CA GLY A 297 -10.99 -10.11 40.27
C GLY A 297 -11.64 -11.45 40.57
N LEU A 298 -10.85 -12.55 40.58
CA LEU A 298 -11.34 -13.89 40.92
C LEU A 298 -11.76 -13.95 42.38
N LEU A 299 -11.02 -13.33 43.32
CA LEU A 299 -11.41 -13.23 44.72
C LEU A 299 -12.72 -12.45 44.88
N LEU A 300 -12.92 -11.36 44.17
CA LEU A 300 -14.17 -10.58 44.23
C LEU A 300 -15.36 -11.39 43.69
N ALA A 301 -15.20 -12.04 42.54
CA ALA A 301 -16.25 -12.85 41.94
C ALA A 301 -16.54 -14.14 42.75
N GLY A 302 -15.48 -14.80 43.21
CA GLY A 302 -15.60 -15.96 44.11
C GLY A 302 -16.26 -15.58 45.42
N GLY A 303 -15.90 -14.45 46.04
CA GLY A 303 -16.55 -13.93 47.23
C GLY A 303 -18.05 -13.65 47.02
N ALA A 304 -18.43 -13.10 45.87
CA ALA A 304 -19.84 -12.92 45.52
C ALA A 304 -20.59 -14.26 45.39
N MET A 305 -19.95 -15.28 44.80
CA MET A 305 -20.53 -16.64 44.71
C MET A 305 -20.68 -17.31 46.07
N VAL A 306 -19.65 -17.25 46.92
CA VAL A 306 -19.71 -17.80 48.30
C VAL A 306 -20.77 -17.09 49.13
N HIS A 307 -20.87 -15.76 49.02
CA HIS A 307 -21.89 -14.97 49.69
C HIS A 307 -23.32 -15.39 49.23
N THR A 308 -23.51 -15.58 47.92
CA THR A 308 -24.79 -16.09 47.37
C THR A 308 -25.13 -17.46 47.93
N ALA A 309 -24.16 -18.36 47.99
CA ALA A 309 -24.35 -19.71 48.57
C ALA A 309 -24.69 -19.67 50.07
N GLN A 310 -24.05 -18.77 50.84
CA GLN A 310 -24.37 -18.57 52.27
C GLN A 310 -25.79 -18.05 52.47
N LEU A 311 -26.23 -17.06 51.67
CA LEU A 311 -27.60 -16.55 51.73
C LEU A 311 -28.64 -17.64 51.38
N ALA A 312 -28.34 -18.52 50.45
CA ALA A 312 -29.19 -19.66 50.12
C ALA A 312 -29.21 -20.71 51.23
N ALA A 313 -28.07 -21.04 51.84
CA ALA A 313 -27.97 -22.01 52.94
C ALA A 313 -28.70 -21.51 54.22
N THR A 314 -28.77 -20.20 54.43
CA THR A 314 -29.52 -19.58 55.54
C THR A 314 -30.99 -19.32 55.21
N GLY A 315 -31.46 -19.72 54.04
CA GLY A 315 -32.86 -19.54 53.62
C GLY A 315 -33.27 -18.12 53.26
N GLN A 316 -32.31 -17.21 53.19
CA GLN A 316 -32.57 -15.78 52.87
C GLN A 316 -32.87 -15.57 51.37
N VAL A 317 -32.37 -16.45 50.50
CA VAL A 317 -32.65 -16.44 49.05
C VAL A 317 -33.08 -17.81 48.59
N GLY A 318 -34.04 -17.89 47.66
CA GLY A 318 -34.56 -19.13 47.11
C GLY A 318 -33.65 -19.73 46.02
N LEU A 319 -34.05 -20.92 45.53
CA LEU A 319 -33.32 -21.69 44.52
C LEU A 319 -33.13 -20.88 43.20
N THR A 320 -34.15 -20.11 42.80
CA THR A 320 -34.07 -19.20 41.64
C THR A 320 -32.93 -18.21 41.77
N ALA A 321 -32.81 -17.54 42.92
CA ALA A 321 -31.79 -16.52 43.14
C ALA A 321 -30.38 -17.14 43.22
N LEU A 322 -30.24 -18.35 43.77
CA LEU A 322 -28.99 -19.10 43.78
C LEU A 322 -28.57 -19.47 42.35
N ALA A 323 -29.47 -20.08 41.57
CA ALA A 323 -29.22 -20.43 40.18
C ALA A 323 -28.83 -19.20 39.34
N LEU A 324 -29.56 -18.09 39.52
CA LEU A 324 -29.34 -16.83 38.85
C LEU A 324 -27.96 -16.24 39.23
N GLY A 325 -27.61 -16.22 40.50
CA GLY A 325 -26.33 -15.71 40.99
C GLY A 325 -25.14 -16.45 40.36
N VAL A 326 -25.20 -17.80 40.40
CA VAL A 326 -24.11 -18.62 39.82
C VAL A 326 -23.98 -18.42 38.30
N GLN A 327 -25.08 -18.52 37.56
CA GLN A 327 -25.08 -18.37 36.10
C GLN A 327 -24.67 -16.94 35.66
N ALA A 328 -25.22 -15.94 36.32
CA ALA A 328 -24.93 -14.53 35.98
C ALA A 328 -23.48 -14.15 36.29
N VAL A 329 -22.92 -14.62 37.43
CA VAL A 329 -21.49 -14.40 37.75
C VAL A 329 -20.59 -15.10 36.74
N ALA A 330 -20.88 -16.37 36.40
CA ALA A 330 -20.10 -17.11 35.40
C ALA A 330 -20.13 -16.42 34.03
N LEU A 331 -21.31 -15.97 33.57
CA LEU A 331 -21.47 -15.24 32.34
C LEU A 331 -20.75 -13.85 32.38
N ALA A 332 -20.84 -13.16 33.54
CA ALA A 332 -20.17 -11.86 33.70
C ALA A 332 -18.63 -12.01 33.62
N ILE A 333 -18.04 -12.99 34.29
CA ILE A 333 -16.58 -13.24 34.25
C ILE A 333 -16.11 -13.47 32.82
N SER A 334 -16.88 -14.17 31.99
CA SER A 334 -16.52 -14.39 30.57
C SER A 334 -16.36 -13.09 29.77
N LEU A 335 -16.99 -12.00 30.22
CA LEU A 335 -16.87 -10.67 29.59
C LEU A 335 -15.55 -9.92 29.95
N GLY A 336 -14.79 -10.44 30.93
CA GLY A 336 -13.49 -9.89 31.29
C GLY A 336 -12.36 -10.22 30.30
N GLY A 337 -12.62 -11.09 29.31
CA GLY A 337 -11.64 -11.56 28.35
C GLY A 337 -11.08 -10.48 27.43
N TYR A 338 -10.07 -10.87 26.69
CA TYR A 338 -9.45 -10.04 25.63
C TYR A 338 -10.30 -10.07 24.36
N TYR A 339 -10.45 -8.91 23.72
CA TYR A 339 -11.24 -8.75 22.50
C TYR A 339 -10.36 -8.24 21.36
N PRO A 340 -9.70 -9.12 20.58
CA PRO A 340 -8.79 -8.72 19.50
C PRO A 340 -9.41 -7.75 18.50
N GLU A 341 -10.68 -8.01 18.14
CA GLU A 341 -11.45 -7.23 17.18
C GLU A 341 -11.70 -5.77 17.62
N ALA A 342 -11.76 -5.52 18.93
CA ALA A 342 -11.93 -4.18 19.46
C ALA A 342 -10.61 -3.57 19.97
N ASP A 343 -9.81 -4.35 20.68
CA ASP A 343 -8.61 -3.83 21.37
C ASP A 343 -7.42 -3.71 20.43
N THR A 344 -7.06 -4.78 19.69
CA THR A 344 -5.95 -4.79 18.75
C THR A 344 -6.29 -4.01 17.49
N SER A 345 -7.48 -4.25 16.90
CA SER A 345 -7.91 -3.56 15.68
C SER A 345 -7.96 -2.04 15.89
N THR A 346 -8.40 -1.57 17.06
CA THR A 346 -8.38 -0.14 17.39
C THR A 346 -6.94 0.43 17.41
N GLN A 347 -5.96 -0.31 17.94
CA GLN A 347 -4.56 0.15 17.95
C GLN A 347 -3.98 0.26 16.54
N TYR A 348 -4.18 -0.77 15.72
CA TYR A 348 -3.72 -0.75 14.32
C TYR A 348 -4.43 0.31 13.49
N ALA A 349 -5.75 0.45 13.65
CA ALA A 349 -6.52 1.49 13.00
C ALA A 349 -6.01 2.91 13.33
N MET A 350 -5.67 3.17 14.59
CA MET A 350 -5.09 4.46 14.99
C MET A 350 -3.75 4.72 14.33
N LEU A 351 -2.88 3.70 14.19
CA LEU A 351 -1.60 3.84 13.49
C LEU A 351 -1.84 4.17 12.01
N SER A 352 -2.73 3.43 11.34
CA SER A 352 -3.07 3.64 9.93
C SER A 352 -3.64 5.04 9.66
N LEU A 353 -4.60 5.46 10.47
CA LEU A 353 -5.21 6.80 10.35
C LEU A 353 -4.20 7.91 10.62
N SER A 354 -3.26 7.68 11.53
CA SER A 354 -2.19 8.65 11.79
C SER A 354 -1.20 8.72 10.62
N ALA A 355 -0.87 7.59 9.99
CA ALA A 355 -0.02 7.56 8.80
C ALA A 355 -0.70 8.27 7.61
N LEU A 356 -1.99 7.97 7.36
CA LEU A 356 -2.77 8.64 6.31
C LEU A 356 -2.87 10.16 6.54
N GLN A 357 -3.04 10.59 7.79
CA GLN A 357 -3.08 12.00 8.13
C GLN A 357 -1.72 12.67 7.90
N ARG A 358 -0.59 12.05 8.33
CA ARG A 358 0.76 12.57 8.06
C ARG A 358 1.06 12.62 6.58
N LEU A 359 0.65 11.59 5.82
CA LEU A 359 0.77 11.58 4.35
C LEU A 359 0.05 12.79 3.74
N ARG A 360 -1.20 13.07 4.16
CA ARG A 360 -1.96 14.24 3.72
C ARG A 360 -1.24 15.54 4.06
N GLU A 361 -0.83 15.72 5.32
CA GLU A 361 -0.15 16.93 5.79
C GLU A 361 1.14 17.20 4.99
N ARG A 362 1.94 16.15 4.71
CA ARG A 362 3.16 16.29 3.89
C ARG A 362 2.88 16.65 2.44
N LEU A 363 1.86 16.04 1.84
CA LEU A 363 1.47 16.38 0.46
C LEU A 363 0.93 17.82 0.41
N ASP A 364 0.16 18.27 1.40
CA ASP A 364 -0.32 19.65 1.51
C ASP A 364 0.86 20.64 1.67
N GLU A 365 1.89 20.30 2.45
CA GLU A 365 3.11 21.10 2.60
C GLU A 365 3.88 21.21 1.27
N VAL A 366 4.03 20.11 0.55
CA VAL A 366 4.71 20.09 -0.76
C VAL A 366 3.94 20.91 -1.78
N GLU A 367 2.62 20.77 -1.85
CA GLU A 367 1.78 21.55 -2.77
C GLU A 367 1.78 23.05 -2.44
N ALA A 368 1.77 23.40 -1.16
CA ALA A 368 1.85 24.81 -0.73
C ALA A 368 3.17 25.49 -1.17
N GLY A 369 4.24 24.71 -1.33
CA GLY A 369 5.53 25.19 -1.85
C GLY A 369 5.65 25.18 -3.37
N GLN A 370 4.70 24.63 -4.10
CA GLN A 370 4.69 24.55 -5.54
C GLN A 370 3.84 25.66 -6.18
N ARG A 371 4.17 26.03 -7.44
CA ARG A 371 3.31 26.91 -8.24
C ARG A 371 1.96 26.19 -8.45
N PRO A 372 0.83 26.88 -8.26
CA PRO A 372 -0.47 26.29 -8.56
C PRO A 372 -0.53 25.82 -10.02
N PRO A 373 -1.14 24.66 -10.30
CA PRO A 373 -1.25 24.16 -11.66
C PRO A 373 -2.04 25.15 -12.53
N GLY A 374 -1.56 25.36 -13.75
CA GLY A 374 -2.28 26.14 -14.75
C GLY A 374 -3.65 25.53 -15.07
N ARG A 375 -4.55 26.37 -15.54
CA ARG A 375 -5.94 25.97 -15.91
C ARG A 375 -6.27 26.36 -17.36
N ALA A 376 -5.33 26.96 -18.10
CA ALA A 376 -5.56 27.30 -19.49
C ALA A 376 -5.71 26.04 -20.34
N ALA A 377 -6.67 26.05 -21.24
CA ALA A 377 -6.79 24.98 -22.22
C ALA A 377 -5.62 25.05 -23.20
N VAL A 378 -5.13 23.88 -23.62
CA VAL A 378 -4.10 23.80 -24.66
C VAL A 378 -4.77 24.10 -26.03
N PRO A 379 -4.31 25.12 -26.78
CA PRO A 379 -4.86 25.40 -28.10
C PRO A 379 -4.71 24.22 -29.05
N ALA A 380 -5.71 24.00 -29.89
CA ALA A 380 -5.66 22.93 -30.88
C ALA A 380 -4.46 23.11 -31.82
N GLY A 381 -3.69 22.06 -32.05
CA GLY A 381 -2.52 22.09 -32.91
C GLY A 381 -1.22 22.56 -32.24
N THR A 382 -1.22 22.81 -30.92
CA THR A 382 0.01 23.15 -30.18
C THR A 382 0.90 21.89 -30.06
N PRO A 383 2.24 21.99 -30.32
CA PRO A 383 2.95 23.16 -30.85
C PRO A 383 2.77 23.33 -32.36
N ALA A 384 2.49 24.55 -32.79
CA ALA A 384 2.42 24.93 -34.22
C ALA A 384 3.73 25.50 -34.75
N VAL A 385 4.52 26.16 -33.88
CA VAL A 385 5.78 26.80 -34.22
C VAL A 385 6.98 26.10 -33.61
N ALA A 386 7.04 26.01 -32.29
CA ALA A 386 8.13 25.36 -31.59
C ALA A 386 7.82 25.10 -30.11
N LEU A 387 8.56 24.14 -29.53
CA LEU A 387 8.74 24.00 -28.08
C LEU A 387 10.11 24.62 -27.73
N THR A 388 10.15 25.48 -26.71
CA THR A 388 11.38 26.21 -26.35
C THR A 388 11.67 26.03 -24.86
N PHE A 389 12.88 25.61 -24.52
CA PHE A 389 13.47 25.73 -23.19
C PHE A 389 14.16 27.09 -23.10
N ASP A 390 13.64 28.00 -22.29
CA ASP A 390 14.15 29.36 -22.14
C ASP A 390 14.91 29.46 -20.83
N ARG A 391 16.24 29.39 -20.90
CA ARG A 391 17.20 29.46 -19.79
C ARG A 391 16.82 28.51 -18.62
N VAL A 392 16.48 27.30 -18.96
CA VAL A 392 15.99 26.32 -18.00
C VAL A 392 17.13 25.81 -17.11
N GLY A 393 16.97 26.02 -15.81
CA GLY A 393 17.78 25.38 -14.78
C GLY A 393 16.96 24.38 -13.99
N PHE A 394 17.58 23.27 -13.60
CA PHE A 394 16.90 22.24 -12.82
C PHE A 394 17.81 21.53 -11.83
N ARG A 395 17.24 21.28 -10.63
CA ARG A 395 17.82 20.48 -9.56
C ARG A 395 16.74 19.56 -8.98
N TYR A 396 17.08 18.27 -8.82
CA TYR A 396 16.17 17.34 -8.17
C TYR A 396 15.95 17.71 -6.70
N PRO A 397 14.74 17.51 -6.15
CA PRO A 397 14.47 17.70 -4.72
C PRO A 397 15.45 16.90 -3.86
N GLY A 398 16.03 17.55 -2.85
CA GLY A 398 17.02 16.91 -1.96
C GLY A 398 18.42 16.71 -2.54
N ALA A 399 18.66 16.98 -3.83
CA ALA A 399 19.98 16.88 -4.44
C ALA A 399 20.75 18.20 -4.30
N GLY A 400 22.04 18.11 -3.93
CA GLY A 400 22.93 19.28 -3.85
C GLY A 400 23.43 19.79 -5.21
N ARG A 401 23.31 18.97 -6.29
CA ARG A 401 23.87 19.28 -7.61
C ARG A 401 22.79 19.77 -8.57
N THR A 402 23.11 20.83 -9.31
CA THR A 402 22.33 21.28 -10.48
C THR A 402 22.55 20.31 -11.63
N VAL A 403 21.46 19.84 -12.25
CA VAL A 403 21.48 18.90 -13.37
C VAL A 403 21.40 19.61 -14.72
N LEU A 404 20.58 20.66 -14.81
CA LEU A 404 20.50 21.52 -15.99
C LEU A 404 20.80 22.95 -15.56
N ASP A 405 21.61 23.63 -16.33
CA ASP A 405 22.12 24.99 -16.03
C ASP A 405 21.96 25.91 -17.23
N GLY A 406 20.88 26.69 -17.25
CA GLY A 406 20.60 27.67 -18.26
C GLY A 406 20.40 27.10 -19.67
N ILE A 407 19.66 26.00 -19.79
CA ILE A 407 19.37 25.36 -21.08
C ILE A 407 18.56 26.30 -21.96
N GLU A 408 19.11 26.62 -23.12
CA GLU A 408 18.42 27.28 -24.24
C GLU A 408 18.34 26.27 -25.40
N LEU A 409 17.12 25.74 -25.65
CA LEU A 409 16.88 24.72 -26.66
C LEU A 409 15.55 24.98 -27.34
N GLU A 410 15.56 24.95 -28.68
CA GLU A 410 14.34 25.02 -29.49
C GLU A 410 14.12 23.70 -30.22
N LEU A 411 12.89 23.20 -30.15
CA LEU A 411 12.39 22.04 -30.88
C LEU A 411 11.34 22.52 -31.89
N PRO A 412 11.73 22.74 -33.16
CA PRO A 412 10.80 23.24 -34.19
C PRO A 412 9.65 22.28 -34.42
N ALA A 413 8.43 22.79 -34.58
CA ALA A 413 7.25 21.98 -34.81
C ALA A 413 7.39 21.15 -36.09
N GLY A 414 6.94 19.90 -36.03
CA GLY A 414 6.95 18.97 -37.16
C GLY A 414 8.33 18.44 -37.55
N ARG A 415 9.37 18.70 -36.76
CA ARG A 415 10.75 18.24 -36.99
C ARG A 415 11.25 17.35 -35.88
N CYS A 416 12.23 16.52 -36.21
CA CYS A 416 12.91 15.63 -35.27
C CYS A 416 14.21 16.33 -34.76
N THR A 417 14.27 16.56 -33.45
CA THR A 417 15.48 17.04 -32.78
C THR A 417 16.08 15.90 -31.95
N ALA A 418 17.34 15.56 -32.19
CA ALA A 418 18.07 14.59 -31.39
C ALA A 418 18.90 15.29 -30.31
N VAL A 419 18.88 14.74 -29.08
CA VAL A 419 19.74 15.18 -27.97
C VAL A 419 20.75 14.10 -27.67
N VAL A 420 22.03 14.42 -27.81
CA VAL A 420 23.15 13.51 -27.51
C VAL A 420 23.99 14.06 -26.35
N GLY A 421 24.74 13.20 -25.69
CA GLY A 421 25.63 13.59 -24.59
C GLY A 421 25.98 12.38 -23.72
N VAL A 422 26.98 12.55 -22.87
CA VAL A 422 27.42 11.50 -21.95
C VAL A 422 26.32 11.13 -20.93
N ASN A 423 26.47 9.96 -20.28
CA ASN A 423 25.53 9.56 -19.23
C ASN A 423 25.58 10.58 -18.08
N GLY A 424 24.39 10.95 -17.56
CA GLY A 424 24.28 11.97 -16.52
C GLY A 424 24.32 13.43 -17.01
N ALA A 425 24.38 13.70 -18.31
CA ALA A 425 24.35 15.06 -18.86
C ALA A 425 23.00 15.78 -18.71
N GLY A 426 21.93 15.10 -18.29
CA GLY A 426 20.59 15.68 -18.07
C GLY A 426 19.57 15.39 -19.16
N LYS A 427 19.84 14.48 -20.08
CA LYS A 427 18.96 14.16 -21.23
C LYS A 427 17.55 13.74 -20.80
N THR A 428 17.42 12.70 -19.94
CA THR A 428 16.14 12.25 -19.40
C THR A 428 15.43 13.31 -18.55
N THR A 429 16.22 14.26 -17.96
CA THR A 429 15.65 15.37 -17.20
C THR A 429 14.88 16.33 -18.13
N LEU A 430 15.36 16.57 -19.35
CA LEU A 430 14.60 17.36 -20.34
C LEU A 430 13.24 16.72 -20.65
N VAL A 431 13.19 15.40 -20.78
CA VAL A 431 11.94 14.65 -21.00
C VAL A 431 10.98 14.82 -19.82
N LYS A 432 11.50 14.69 -18.60
CA LYS A 432 10.68 14.84 -17.38
C LYS A 432 10.11 16.27 -17.26
N LEU A 433 10.86 17.29 -17.63
CA LEU A 433 10.39 18.68 -17.64
C LEU A 433 9.37 18.93 -18.74
N LEU A 434 9.59 18.41 -19.95
CA LEU A 434 8.65 18.54 -21.07
C LEU A 434 7.31 17.87 -20.77
N GLY A 435 7.32 16.70 -20.11
CA GLY A 435 6.12 15.99 -19.65
C GLY A 435 5.48 16.59 -18.40
N ARG A 436 6.03 17.70 -17.85
CA ARG A 436 5.60 18.29 -16.58
C ARG A 436 5.53 17.27 -15.45
N LEU A 437 6.50 16.35 -15.43
CA LEU A 437 6.72 15.44 -14.30
C LEU A 437 7.49 16.15 -13.17
N TYR A 438 8.23 17.19 -13.55
CA TYR A 438 8.88 18.17 -12.68
C TYR A 438 8.71 19.57 -13.28
N GLU A 439 8.73 20.58 -12.41
CA GLU A 439 8.82 21.98 -12.83
C GLU A 439 10.28 22.45 -12.81
N PRO A 440 10.72 23.32 -13.75
CA PRO A 440 12.06 23.85 -13.74
C PRO A 440 12.32 24.70 -12.48
N THR A 441 13.58 24.66 -11.97
CA THR A 441 13.99 25.48 -10.82
C THR A 441 14.16 26.96 -11.22
N SER A 442 14.51 27.21 -12.48
CA SER A 442 14.61 28.54 -13.09
C SER A 442 14.36 28.46 -14.59
N GLY A 443 13.98 29.57 -15.21
CA GLY A 443 13.56 29.60 -16.60
C GLY A 443 12.17 29.01 -16.82
N SER A 444 11.82 28.73 -18.07
CA SER A 444 10.51 28.14 -18.42
C SER A 444 10.60 27.26 -19.67
N VAL A 445 9.70 26.27 -19.75
CA VAL A 445 9.46 25.52 -20.99
C VAL A 445 8.23 26.10 -21.65
N ARG A 446 8.31 26.44 -22.93
CA ARG A 446 7.25 27.16 -23.64
C ARG A 446 6.80 26.37 -24.87
N ALA A 447 5.50 26.39 -25.15
CA ALA A 447 4.93 25.94 -26.39
C ALA A 447 4.35 27.15 -27.14
N ASP A 448 4.84 27.43 -28.34
CA ASP A 448 4.46 28.60 -29.14
C ASP A 448 4.52 29.92 -28.35
N GLY A 449 5.54 30.07 -27.50
CA GLY A 449 5.75 31.23 -26.64
C GLY A 449 5.01 31.28 -25.32
N VAL A 450 4.03 30.37 -25.10
CA VAL A 450 3.28 30.27 -23.82
C VAL A 450 3.98 29.27 -22.91
N ASP A 451 4.17 29.61 -21.63
CA ASP A 451 4.73 28.71 -20.63
C ASP A 451 3.78 27.49 -20.44
N ILE A 452 4.29 26.26 -20.64
CA ILE A 452 3.49 25.06 -20.48
C ILE A 452 2.93 24.90 -19.04
N ALA A 453 3.51 25.57 -18.06
CA ALA A 453 3.01 25.62 -16.70
C ALA A 453 1.65 26.35 -16.56
N GLU A 454 1.27 27.19 -17.53
CA GLU A 454 -0.01 27.90 -17.57
C GLU A 454 -1.16 26.99 -18.03
N PHE A 455 -0.84 25.95 -18.81
CA PHE A 455 -1.82 24.99 -19.28
C PHE A 455 -2.29 24.06 -18.16
N ASP A 456 -3.49 23.49 -18.35
CA ASP A 456 -3.95 22.34 -17.57
C ASP A 456 -2.99 21.16 -17.77
N PRO A 457 -2.42 20.58 -16.69
CA PRO A 457 -1.38 19.55 -16.81
C PRO A 457 -1.84 18.29 -17.55
N GLU A 458 -3.11 17.91 -17.39
CA GLU A 458 -3.66 16.72 -18.02
C GLU A 458 -3.85 16.95 -19.51
N GLN A 459 -4.39 18.11 -19.90
CA GLN A 459 -4.52 18.48 -21.31
C GLN A 459 -3.16 18.61 -22.00
N TRP A 460 -2.15 19.18 -21.31
CA TRP A 460 -0.78 19.24 -21.85
C TRP A 460 -0.21 17.84 -22.08
N ARG A 461 -0.31 16.94 -21.11
CA ARG A 461 0.21 15.58 -21.23
C ARG A 461 -0.46 14.77 -22.34
N ARG A 462 -1.72 15.06 -22.66
CA ARG A 462 -2.42 14.46 -23.83
C ARG A 462 -1.79 14.88 -25.18
N GLN A 463 -1.02 15.98 -25.20
CA GLN A 463 -0.27 16.39 -26.42
C GLN A 463 1.04 15.62 -26.55
N VAL A 464 1.49 14.84 -25.57
CA VAL A 464 2.84 14.26 -25.51
C VAL A 464 2.76 12.76 -25.45
N GLY A 465 3.14 12.05 -26.52
CA GLY A 465 3.44 10.63 -26.49
C GLY A 465 4.88 10.41 -26.04
N VAL A 466 5.11 9.56 -25.04
CA VAL A 466 6.46 9.31 -24.48
C VAL A 466 6.77 7.82 -24.46
N ILE A 467 8.00 7.50 -24.85
CA ILE A 467 8.63 6.20 -24.59
C ILE A 467 9.80 6.47 -23.63
N PHE A 468 9.69 5.94 -22.41
CA PHE A 468 10.78 6.01 -21.42
C PHE A 468 11.74 4.83 -21.61
N GLN A 469 12.99 4.99 -21.19
CA GLN A 469 13.99 3.93 -21.17
C GLN A 469 13.50 2.72 -20.35
N ASP A 470 12.96 2.99 -19.14
CA ASP A 470 12.38 1.99 -18.25
C ASP A 470 10.85 2.01 -18.37
N PHE A 471 10.32 1.51 -19.48
CA PHE A 471 8.87 1.46 -19.68
C PHE A 471 8.19 0.38 -18.83
N VAL A 472 7.01 0.68 -18.33
CA VAL A 472 6.22 -0.23 -17.49
C VAL A 472 5.55 -1.31 -18.37
N ARG A 473 5.67 -2.57 -17.91
CA ARG A 473 4.98 -3.74 -18.43
C ARG A 473 3.71 -3.94 -17.61
N TYR A 474 2.57 -3.55 -18.18
CA TYR A 474 1.30 -3.71 -17.47
C TYR A 474 0.74 -5.10 -17.68
N GLU A 475 0.28 -5.74 -16.62
CA GLU A 475 -0.36 -7.07 -16.66
C GLU A 475 -1.82 -6.96 -17.16
N LEU A 476 -1.99 -6.36 -18.31
CA LEU A 476 -3.26 -6.13 -19.02
C LEU A 476 -3.25 -6.87 -20.35
N THR A 477 -4.36 -6.86 -21.09
CA THR A 477 -4.39 -7.39 -22.45
C THR A 477 -3.48 -6.62 -23.41
N ALA A 478 -3.11 -7.21 -24.54
CA ALA A 478 -2.30 -6.53 -25.55
C ALA A 478 -2.97 -5.26 -26.07
N ALA A 479 -4.28 -5.30 -26.30
CA ALA A 479 -5.05 -4.14 -26.74
C ALA A 479 -5.03 -3.02 -25.71
N GLU A 480 -5.30 -3.33 -24.45
CA GLU A 480 -5.27 -2.35 -23.35
C GLU A 480 -3.87 -1.74 -23.18
N ASN A 481 -2.81 -2.57 -23.22
CA ASN A 481 -1.43 -2.09 -23.12
C ASN A 481 -1.11 -1.03 -24.19
N ILE A 482 -1.56 -1.19 -25.41
CA ILE A 482 -1.35 -0.22 -26.49
C ILE A 482 -2.24 1.00 -26.28
N ALA A 483 -3.51 0.79 -25.92
CA ALA A 483 -4.49 1.87 -25.74
C ALA A 483 -4.18 2.79 -24.54
N LEU A 484 -3.36 2.35 -23.58
CA LEU A 484 -2.85 3.21 -22.50
C LEU A 484 -2.11 4.46 -23.00
N GLY A 485 -1.67 4.50 -24.27
CA GLY A 485 -1.13 5.73 -24.88
C GLY A 485 -2.12 6.91 -24.86
N ALA A 486 -3.43 6.62 -24.86
CA ALA A 486 -4.49 7.62 -24.78
C ALA A 486 -5.68 7.08 -23.97
N ALA A 487 -5.44 6.81 -22.67
CA ALA A 487 -6.45 6.23 -21.78
C ALA A 487 -7.71 7.10 -21.57
N HIS A 488 -7.69 8.35 -22.04
CA HIS A 488 -8.82 9.28 -21.97
C HIS A 488 -9.86 9.07 -23.08
N VAL A 489 -9.58 8.24 -24.08
CA VAL A 489 -10.52 7.88 -25.14
C VAL A 489 -10.87 6.39 -25.05
N PRO A 490 -12.07 5.98 -25.52
CA PRO A 490 -12.43 4.56 -25.59
C PRO A 490 -11.44 3.78 -26.47
N VAL A 491 -11.17 2.53 -26.12
CA VAL A 491 -10.28 1.66 -26.89
C VAL A 491 -10.87 1.40 -28.27
N ASP A 492 -10.19 1.87 -29.31
CA ASP A 492 -10.51 1.56 -30.71
C ASP A 492 -9.57 0.47 -31.23
N ARG A 493 -10.12 -0.72 -31.49
CA ARG A 493 -9.34 -1.88 -31.94
C ARG A 493 -8.67 -1.69 -33.29
N ALA A 494 -9.28 -0.91 -34.17
CA ALA A 494 -8.70 -0.62 -35.49
C ALA A 494 -7.47 0.27 -35.33
N VAL A 495 -7.54 1.27 -34.43
CA VAL A 495 -6.38 2.13 -34.08
C VAL A 495 -5.30 1.32 -33.39
N VAL A 496 -5.67 0.43 -32.44
CA VAL A 496 -4.71 -0.46 -31.76
C VAL A 496 -3.96 -1.33 -32.79
N LEU A 497 -4.68 -1.93 -33.76
CA LEU A 497 -4.04 -2.77 -34.75
C LEU A 497 -3.11 -1.97 -35.66
N ARG A 498 -3.53 -0.79 -36.14
CA ARG A 498 -2.65 0.09 -36.94
C ARG A 498 -1.40 0.51 -36.17
N ALA A 499 -1.54 0.86 -34.89
CA ALA A 499 -0.40 1.19 -34.04
C ALA A 499 0.54 -0.01 -33.86
N ALA A 500 0.00 -1.21 -33.68
CA ALA A 500 0.77 -2.44 -33.59
C ALA A 500 1.50 -2.78 -34.92
N GLU A 501 0.84 -2.61 -36.06
CA GLU A 501 1.41 -2.81 -37.40
C GLU A 501 2.58 -1.82 -37.61
N ARG A 502 2.36 -0.56 -37.31
CA ARG A 502 3.40 0.50 -37.43
C ARG A 502 4.60 0.22 -36.51
N ALA A 503 4.37 -0.32 -35.31
CA ALA A 503 5.40 -0.74 -34.39
C ALA A 503 6.07 -2.08 -34.75
N GLY A 504 5.53 -2.82 -35.74
CA GLY A 504 6.07 -4.12 -36.16
C GLY A 504 5.83 -5.24 -35.16
N ILE A 505 4.73 -5.20 -34.40
CA ILE A 505 4.37 -6.21 -33.39
C ILE A 505 3.05 -6.92 -33.68
N ALA A 506 2.26 -6.44 -34.64
CA ALA A 506 0.89 -6.93 -34.90
C ALA A 506 0.86 -8.44 -35.15
N GLU A 507 1.72 -8.98 -36.03
CA GLU A 507 1.79 -10.40 -36.34
C GLU A 507 2.01 -11.25 -35.09
N ALA A 508 2.97 -10.85 -34.23
CA ALA A 508 3.25 -11.56 -33.00
C ALA A 508 2.09 -11.51 -32.00
N LEU A 509 1.34 -10.39 -31.94
CA LEU A 509 0.18 -10.26 -31.06
C LEU A 509 -1.02 -11.07 -31.60
N LEU A 510 -1.25 -11.07 -32.88
CA LEU A 510 -2.35 -11.85 -33.51
C LEU A 510 -2.10 -13.37 -33.42
N ALA A 511 -0.85 -13.80 -33.29
CA ALA A 511 -0.48 -15.19 -33.07
C ALA A 511 -0.66 -15.68 -31.64
N LEU A 512 -0.94 -14.79 -30.67
CA LEU A 512 -1.23 -15.16 -29.28
C LEU A 512 -2.59 -15.90 -29.19
N PRO A 513 -2.82 -16.71 -28.12
CA PRO A 513 -4.02 -17.55 -28.00
C PRO A 513 -5.33 -16.81 -28.23
N ASP A 514 -5.49 -15.64 -27.64
CA ASP A 514 -6.69 -14.77 -27.78
C ASP A 514 -6.36 -13.48 -28.57
N GLY A 515 -5.28 -13.48 -29.38
CA GLY A 515 -4.84 -12.33 -30.14
C GLY A 515 -4.63 -11.08 -29.27
N LEU A 516 -5.27 -9.97 -29.64
CA LEU A 516 -5.18 -8.70 -28.90
C LEU A 516 -5.81 -8.75 -27.49
N ASP A 517 -6.64 -9.73 -27.18
CA ASP A 517 -7.29 -9.90 -25.87
C ASP A 517 -6.46 -10.77 -24.91
N THR A 518 -5.33 -11.31 -25.38
CA THR A 518 -4.43 -12.10 -24.52
C THR A 518 -3.83 -11.23 -23.43
N PRO A 519 -3.94 -11.62 -22.14
CA PRO A 519 -3.23 -10.95 -21.04
C PRO A 519 -1.71 -11.13 -21.18
N LEU A 520 -0.97 -10.03 -21.08
CA LEU A 520 0.49 -10.04 -21.23
C LEU A 520 1.20 -10.33 -19.88
N SER A 521 0.74 -11.35 -19.17
CA SER A 521 1.36 -11.85 -17.94
C SER A 521 1.05 -13.33 -17.73
N ARG A 522 2.05 -14.13 -17.35
CA ARG A 522 1.88 -15.55 -17.00
C ARG A 522 1.13 -15.76 -15.67
N ALA A 523 0.87 -14.70 -14.92
CA ALA A 523 0.10 -14.76 -13.67
C ALA A 523 -1.38 -15.04 -13.91
N TYR A 524 -1.89 -14.81 -15.14
CA TYR A 524 -3.28 -15.02 -15.50
C TYR A 524 -3.48 -16.28 -16.34
N PRO A 525 -4.59 -17.00 -16.15
CA PRO A 525 -4.95 -18.13 -17.02
C PRO A 525 -5.01 -17.69 -18.49
N GLY A 526 -4.35 -18.41 -19.39
CA GLY A 526 -4.27 -18.05 -20.82
C GLY A 526 -3.32 -16.90 -21.14
N GLY A 527 -2.71 -16.30 -20.12
CA GLY A 527 -1.76 -15.20 -20.29
C GLY A 527 -0.38 -15.63 -20.76
N THR A 528 0.30 -14.75 -21.45
CA THR A 528 1.64 -14.97 -22.03
C THR A 528 2.54 -13.77 -21.73
N ASP A 529 3.79 -14.01 -21.39
CA ASP A 529 4.79 -12.95 -21.29
C ASP A 529 5.51 -12.79 -22.64
N LEU A 530 5.88 -11.55 -22.96
CA LEU A 530 6.57 -11.19 -24.19
C LEU A 530 8.08 -11.12 -23.97
N SER A 531 8.87 -11.30 -25.03
CA SER A 531 10.31 -11.01 -25.00
C SER A 531 10.57 -9.52 -24.77
N GLY A 532 11.78 -9.15 -24.28
CA GLY A 532 12.15 -7.74 -24.07
C GLY A 532 11.97 -6.88 -25.32
N GLY A 533 12.37 -7.37 -26.49
CA GLY A 533 12.17 -6.66 -27.76
C GLY A 533 10.71 -6.53 -28.18
N GLN A 534 9.86 -7.51 -27.85
CA GLN A 534 8.42 -7.42 -28.09
C GLN A 534 7.76 -6.39 -27.16
N TRP A 535 8.12 -6.38 -25.88
CA TRP A 535 7.66 -5.37 -24.94
C TRP A 535 8.06 -3.95 -25.35
N GLN A 536 9.27 -3.79 -25.89
CA GLN A 536 9.70 -2.51 -26.44
C GLN A 536 8.84 -2.05 -27.60
N ARG A 537 8.46 -2.97 -28.53
CA ARG A 537 7.52 -2.66 -29.61
C ARG A 537 6.12 -2.33 -29.10
N ILE A 538 5.68 -2.92 -27.99
CA ILE A 538 4.43 -2.51 -27.31
C ILE A 538 4.55 -1.05 -26.80
N ALA A 539 5.67 -0.67 -26.18
CA ALA A 539 5.87 0.71 -25.75
C ALA A 539 5.87 1.70 -26.92
N ILE A 540 6.41 1.30 -28.07
CA ILE A 540 6.36 2.07 -29.32
C ILE A 540 4.91 2.16 -29.83
N ALA A 541 4.18 1.05 -29.89
CA ALA A 541 2.77 1.04 -30.31
C ALA A 541 1.92 1.95 -29.40
N ARG A 542 2.20 1.97 -28.09
CA ARG A 542 1.54 2.87 -27.13
C ARG A 542 1.76 4.35 -27.47
N ALA A 543 2.98 4.74 -27.82
CA ALA A 543 3.28 6.12 -28.23
C ALA A 543 2.65 6.47 -29.60
N LEU A 544 2.65 5.54 -30.55
CA LEU A 544 1.98 5.70 -31.85
C LEU A 544 0.45 5.81 -31.69
N TYR A 545 -0.15 5.06 -30.77
CA TYR A 545 -1.56 5.16 -30.43
C TYR A 545 -1.90 6.55 -29.88
N ALA A 546 -1.03 7.13 -29.03
CA ALA A 546 -1.20 8.51 -28.56
C ALA A 546 -1.23 9.53 -29.72
N LEU A 547 -0.37 9.35 -30.73
CA LEU A 547 -0.37 10.22 -31.92
C LEU A 547 -1.66 10.08 -32.72
N GLU A 548 -2.15 8.86 -32.94
CA GLU A 548 -3.45 8.61 -33.59
C GLU A 548 -4.63 9.24 -32.82
N ALA A 549 -4.51 9.30 -31.47
CA ALA A 549 -5.49 9.95 -30.61
C ALA A 549 -5.33 11.48 -30.52
N GLY A 550 -4.36 12.07 -31.23
CA GLY A 550 -4.23 13.51 -31.37
C GLY A 550 -3.01 14.17 -30.73
N ALA A 551 -2.15 13.41 -30.09
CA ALA A 551 -0.87 13.95 -29.56
C ALA A 551 -0.02 14.55 -30.69
N LYS A 552 0.70 15.64 -30.40
CA LYS A 552 1.48 16.43 -31.37
C LYS A 552 2.99 16.38 -31.12
N VAL A 553 3.37 15.91 -29.96
CA VAL A 553 4.76 15.79 -29.52
C VAL A 553 5.07 14.32 -29.26
N LEU A 554 6.21 13.86 -29.76
CA LEU A 554 6.68 12.50 -29.51
C LEU A 554 8.06 12.55 -28.87
N VAL A 555 8.21 11.90 -27.75
CA VAL A 555 9.48 11.83 -27.00
C VAL A 555 9.94 10.39 -26.92
N LEU A 556 11.19 10.16 -27.28
CA LEU A 556 11.85 8.86 -27.22
C LEU A 556 13.12 8.95 -26.39
N ASP A 557 13.10 8.31 -25.23
CA ASP A 557 14.26 8.22 -24.36
C ASP A 557 14.87 6.80 -24.48
N GLU A 558 15.95 6.72 -25.26
CA GLU A 558 16.68 5.46 -25.57
C GLU A 558 15.76 4.28 -26.02
N PRO A 559 14.95 4.47 -27.06
CA PRO A 559 13.86 3.56 -27.38
C PRO A 559 14.30 2.20 -27.93
N THR A 560 15.60 1.93 -28.11
CA THR A 560 16.15 0.74 -28.75
C THR A 560 17.17 -0.02 -27.92
N ALA A 561 17.19 0.21 -26.61
CA ALA A 561 18.17 -0.42 -25.71
C ALA A 561 18.16 -1.97 -25.74
N ALA A 562 17.01 -2.60 -26.09
CA ALA A 562 16.87 -4.06 -26.16
C ALA A 562 16.80 -4.61 -27.60
N LEU A 563 17.10 -3.82 -28.63
CA LEU A 563 17.13 -4.25 -30.03
C LEU A 563 18.55 -4.48 -30.52
N ASP A 564 18.72 -5.50 -31.39
CA ASP A 564 19.98 -5.69 -32.10
C ASP A 564 20.20 -4.58 -33.14
N VAL A 565 21.43 -4.39 -33.56
CA VAL A 565 21.84 -3.29 -34.46
C VAL A 565 21.08 -3.26 -35.79
N ARG A 566 20.73 -4.44 -36.35
CA ARG A 566 19.97 -4.50 -37.61
C ARG A 566 18.50 -4.17 -37.40
N ALA A 567 17.89 -4.71 -36.36
CA ALA A 567 16.51 -4.40 -35.99
C ALA A 567 16.35 -2.92 -35.63
N GLU A 568 17.33 -2.35 -34.96
CA GLU A 568 17.37 -0.92 -34.63
C GLU A 568 17.43 -0.03 -35.89
N ALA A 569 18.35 -0.31 -36.80
CA ALA A 569 18.46 0.45 -38.05
C ALA A 569 17.16 0.41 -38.85
N ALA A 570 16.55 -0.77 -39.01
CA ALA A 570 15.29 -0.94 -39.67
C ALA A 570 14.14 -0.24 -38.92
N PHE A 571 14.17 -0.22 -37.60
CA PHE A 571 13.22 0.50 -36.77
C PHE A 571 13.31 2.02 -37.01
N PHE A 572 14.51 2.60 -36.94
CA PHE A 572 14.68 4.05 -37.12
C PHE A 572 14.37 4.49 -38.56
N ASP A 573 14.65 3.67 -39.59
CA ASP A 573 14.26 3.95 -40.96
C ASP A 573 12.74 4.13 -41.07
N ARG A 574 12.03 3.16 -40.52
CA ARG A 574 10.57 3.18 -40.52
C ARG A 574 10.01 4.26 -39.59
N PHE A 575 10.64 4.49 -38.46
CA PHE A 575 10.19 5.45 -37.45
C PHE A 575 10.25 6.90 -37.95
N VAL A 576 11.35 7.32 -38.58
CA VAL A 576 11.48 8.66 -39.18
C VAL A 576 10.42 8.92 -40.24
N GLU A 577 10.07 7.89 -41.05
CA GLU A 577 8.97 8.01 -42.01
C GLU A 577 7.62 8.15 -41.31
N LEU A 578 7.38 7.36 -40.25
CA LEU A 578 6.12 7.31 -39.50
C LEU A 578 5.87 8.58 -38.67
N THR A 579 6.92 9.30 -38.28
CA THR A 579 6.84 10.52 -37.45
C THR A 579 7.05 11.79 -38.26
N ARG A 580 7.12 11.70 -39.59
CA ARG A 580 7.28 12.88 -40.45
C ARG A 580 6.13 13.86 -40.21
N GLY A 581 6.47 15.12 -39.90
CA GLY A 581 5.49 16.15 -39.54
C GLY A 581 5.02 16.14 -38.08
N VAL A 582 5.56 15.25 -37.23
CA VAL A 582 5.36 15.24 -35.79
C VAL A 582 6.55 15.91 -35.11
N THR A 583 6.32 16.78 -34.13
CA THR A 583 7.39 17.36 -33.32
C THR A 583 8.01 16.26 -32.47
N SER A 584 9.28 15.89 -32.73
CA SER A 584 9.91 14.74 -32.07
C SER A 584 11.17 15.13 -31.33
N LEU A 585 11.31 14.65 -30.11
CA LEU A 585 12.54 14.71 -29.30
C LEU A 585 13.10 13.29 -29.15
N LEU A 586 14.26 13.04 -29.75
CA LEU A 586 14.97 11.76 -29.69
C LEU A 586 16.18 11.87 -28.77
N ILE A 587 16.19 11.09 -27.71
CA ILE A 587 17.39 10.89 -26.89
C ILE A 587 17.98 9.53 -27.28
N SER A 588 19.23 9.55 -27.74
CA SER A 588 19.93 8.33 -28.09
C SER A 588 21.45 8.52 -27.89
N HIS A 589 22.08 7.49 -27.43
CA HIS A 589 23.54 7.39 -27.40
C HIS A 589 24.09 6.71 -28.67
N ARG A 590 23.22 6.22 -29.57
CA ARG A 590 23.61 5.52 -30.82
C ARG A 590 23.51 6.48 -32.02
N PHE A 591 24.64 6.72 -32.68
CA PHE A 591 24.73 7.70 -33.77
C PHE A 591 24.02 7.26 -35.06
N SER A 592 23.75 5.95 -35.25
CA SER A 592 22.92 5.43 -36.34
C SER A 592 21.53 6.07 -36.39
N SER A 593 20.94 6.31 -35.24
CA SER A 593 19.64 6.95 -35.08
C SER A 593 19.72 8.48 -35.14
N VAL A 594 20.73 9.05 -34.47
CA VAL A 594 20.91 10.51 -34.34
C VAL A 594 21.19 11.19 -35.69
N ARG A 595 21.94 10.53 -36.58
CA ARG A 595 22.30 11.06 -37.91
C ARG A 595 21.13 11.47 -38.77
N ARG A 596 19.95 10.92 -38.53
CA ARG A 596 18.71 11.13 -39.30
C ARG A 596 17.84 12.26 -38.77
N ALA A 597 18.15 12.78 -37.59
CA ALA A 597 17.43 13.93 -37.05
C ALA A 597 17.65 15.18 -37.84
N ASP A 598 16.63 16.04 -37.96
CA ASP A 598 16.72 17.34 -38.63
C ASP A 598 17.68 18.29 -37.89
N HIS A 599 17.69 18.20 -36.56
CA HIS A 599 18.54 18.96 -35.65
C HIS A 599 19.20 18.06 -34.62
N ILE A 600 20.45 18.31 -34.32
CA ILE A 600 21.20 17.63 -33.28
C ILE A 600 21.67 18.66 -32.25
N VAL A 601 21.48 18.33 -30.97
CA VAL A 601 21.91 19.15 -29.85
C VAL A 601 22.81 18.32 -28.97
N VAL A 602 23.97 18.81 -28.64
CA VAL A 602 24.93 18.16 -27.76
C VAL A 602 24.82 18.76 -26.37
N LEU A 603 24.55 17.90 -25.41
CA LEU A 603 24.44 18.25 -24.00
C LEU A 603 25.68 17.76 -23.24
N ASP A 604 26.35 18.65 -22.56
CA ASP A 604 27.47 18.31 -21.66
C ASP A 604 27.45 19.17 -20.41
N GLY A 605 27.69 18.54 -19.25
CA GLY A 605 27.69 19.23 -17.96
C GLY A 605 26.40 20.00 -17.64
N GLY A 606 25.25 19.56 -18.16
CA GLY A 606 23.96 20.23 -17.97
C GLY A 606 23.76 21.48 -18.85
N ARG A 607 24.59 21.69 -19.88
CA ARG A 607 24.50 22.81 -20.80
C ARG A 607 24.50 22.34 -22.25
N VAL A 608 23.91 23.14 -23.15
CA VAL A 608 23.99 22.93 -24.59
C VAL A 608 25.34 23.45 -25.07
N VAL A 609 26.19 22.57 -25.61
CA VAL A 609 27.54 22.93 -26.07
C VAL A 609 27.64 23.05 -27.59
N GLU A 610 26.86 22.28 -28.35
CA GLU A 610 26.82 22.29 -29.79
C GLU A 610 25.41 22.08 -30.31
N ARG A 611 25.10 22.67 -31.48
CA ARG A 611 23.84 22.46 -32.21
C ARG A 611 24.06 22.55 -33.72
N GLY A 612 23.39 21.71 -34.50
CA GLY A 612 23.49 21.72 -35.95
C GLY A 612 22.90 20.48 -36.61
N SER A 613 23.18 20.32 -37.90
CA SER A 613 22.95 19.07 -38.61
C SER A 613 24.11 18.11 -38.43
N HIS A 614 23.91 16.81 -38.74
CA HIS A 614 24.97 15.80 -38.67
C HIS A 614 26.26 16.26 -39.43
N ASP A 615 26.07 16.61 -40.70
CA ASP A 615 27.21 17.01 -41.57
C ASP A 615 27.89 18.27 -41.07
N GLY A 616 27.13 19.25 -40.60
CA GLY A 616 27.66 20.49 -40.03
C GLY A 616 28.50 20.27 -38.77
N LEU A 617 28.02 19.40 -37.85
CA LEU A 617 28.72 19.09 -36.61
C LEU A 617 29.95 18.20 -36.83
N ILE A 618 29.92 17.31 -37.81
CA ILE A 618 31.12 16.52 -38.23
C ILE A 618 32.18 17.46 -38.82
N ALA A 619 31.77 18.35 -39.73
CA ALA A 619 32.68 19.34 -40.36
C ALA A 619 33.30 20.29 -39.33
N ALA A 620 32.58 20.65 -38.26
CA ALA A 620 33.07 21.51 -37.18
C ALA A 620 34.14 20.81 -36.31
N GLY A 621 34.28 19.49 -36.34
CA GLY A 621 35.30 18.75 -35.59
C GLY A 621 35.20 18.86 -34.06
N GLY A 622 34.03 19.23 -33.54
CA GLY A 622 33.78 19.55 -32.14
C GLY A 622 33.53 18.34 -31.24
N HIS A 623 32.72 18.54 -30.22
CA HIS A 623 32.38 17.50 -29.26
C HIS A 623 31.57 16.38 -29.89
N TYR A 624 30.62 16.71 -30.76
CA TYR A 624 29.84 15.73 -31.53
C TYR A 624 30.72 14.82 -32.39
N ALA A 625 31.64 15.42 -33.17
CA ALA A 625 32.52 14.68 -34.05
C ALA A 625 33.43 13.73 -33.27
N ARG A 626 33.93 14.13 -32.11
CA ARG A 626 34.72 13.27 -31.22
C ARG A 626 33.91 12.10 -30.69
N LEU A 627 32.71 12.34 -30.19
CA LEU A 627 31.80 11.25 -29.70
C LEU A 627 31.46 10.28 -30.82
N PHE A 628 31.20 10.82 -32.03
CA PHE A 628 30.92 9.99 -33.21
C PHE A 628 32.11 9.11 -33.59
N ALA A 629 33.34 9.68 -33.63
CA ALA A 629 34.56 8.95 -33.95
C ALA A 629 34.84 7.82 -32.95
N LEU A 630 34.71 8.10 -31.66
CA LEU A 630 34.88 7.09 -30.60
C LEU A 630 33.91 5.92 -30.74
N GLN A 631 32.68 6.18 -31.12
CA GLN A 631 31.69 5.10 -31.32
C GLN A 631 31.95 4.36 -32.63
N ALA A 632 32.32 5.05 -33.71
CA ALA A 632 32.69 4.42 -34.98
C ALA A 632 33.90 3.50 -34.83
N GLU A 633 34.88 3.89 -34.00
CA GLU A 633 36.05 3.09 -33.68
C GLU A 633 35.70 1.82 -32.91
N ARG A 634 34.82 1.90 -31.94
CA ARG A 634 34.28 0.71 -31.22
C ARG A 634 33.59 -0.25 -32.18
N PHE A 635 32.74 0.22 -33.07
CA PHE A 635 32.09 -0.58 -34.10
C PHE A 635 33.11 -1.25 -35.04
N ALA A 636 34.14 -0.50 -35.47
CA ALA A 636 35.14 -1.02 -36.36
C ALA A 636 36.02 -2.14 -35.71
N HIS A 637 36.21 -2.06 -34.42
CA HIS A 637 36.98 -3.06 -33.65
C HIS A 637 36.15 -4.25 -33.11
N GLY A 638 34.83 -4.28 -33.41
CA GLY A 638 33.94 -5.37 -32.96
C GLY A 638 33.66 -5.39 -31.45
N LEU A 639 34.04 -4.34 -30.69
CA LEU A 639 33.93 -4.31 -29.24
C LEU A 639 32.46 -4.17 -28.75
N ASP A 640 31.59 -3.64 -29.58
CA ASP A 640 30.15 -3.57 -29.24
C ASP A 640 29.41 -4.89 -29.54
N ALA A 641 30.02 -5.80 -30.29
CA ALA A 641 29.46 -7.14 -30.52
C ALA A 641 29.72 -8.13 -29.34
N GLU A 642 30.72 -7.83 -28.49
CA GLU A 642 31.06 -8.69 -27.33
C GLU A 642 30.27 -8.26 -26.07
N ASP A 643 29.90 -6.98 -25.90
CA ASP A 643 29.09 -6.52 -24.76
C ASP A 643 27.63 -7.00 -24.89
N ASP A 644 27.09 -7.11 -26.11
CA ASP A 644 25.76 -7.72 -26.35
C ASP A 644 25.81 -9.27 -26.29
N GLY A 645 26.99 -9.88 -26.47
CA GLY A 645 27.20 -11.35 -26.43
C GLY A 645 27.27 -11.94 -25.02
N VAL A 646 27.72 -11.17 -24.03
CA VAL A 646 27.79 -11.61 -22.63
C VAL A 646 26.42 -11.63 -21.96
N ALA A 647 25.48 -10.81 -22.42
CA ALA A 647 24.11 -10.86 -21.94
C ALA A 647 23.27 -12.02 -22.51
N ASN A 648 23.68 -12.63 -23.65
CA ASN A 648 22.91 -13.67 -24.33
C ASN A 648 23.59 -15.07 -24.37
N ALA A 649 24.80 -15.23 -23.90
CA ALA A 649 25.53 -16.54 -23.92
C ALA A 649 25.18 -17.48 -22.75
N GLY A 650 24.09 -17.23 -22.05
CA GLY A 650 23.61 -18.06 -20.93
C GLY A 650 22.56 -19.12 -21.28
N VAL A 651 22.17 -19.32 -22.55
CA VAL A 651 21.20 -20.38 -22.92
C VAL A 651 21.49 -20.90 -24.32
N ALA A 652 22.44 -21.83 -24.48
CA ALA A 652 22.37 -22.85 -25.50
C ALA A 652 23.39 -23.97 -25.22
N ASP A 653 22.84 -25.14 -25.01
CA ASP A 653 23.35 -26.46 -25.39
C ASP A 653 24.53 -27.05 -24.62
N GLY A 654 24.19 -27.99 -23.77
CA GLY A 654 25.01 -29.05 -23.24
C GLY A 654 24.32 -30.38 -23.43
N GLY A 655 24.23 -30.81 -24.66
CA GLY A 655 23.89 -32.20 -25.03
C GLY A 655 25.10 -33.10 -24.91
N MET A 656 24.93 -34.16 -24.12
CA MET A 656 25.54 -35.50 -24.15
C MET A 656 27.03 -35.65 -24.47
N ALA A 657 27.73 -36.20 -23.51
CA ALA A 657 28.54 -37.40 -23.76
C ALA A 657 28.77 -38.13 -22.44
N ASP A 658 28.29 -39.33 -22.42
CA ASP A 658 28.52 -40.49 -21.58
C ASP A 658 30.01 -40.86 -21.54
N GLU A 659 30.58 -41.14 -20.38
CA GLU A 659 31.50 -42.29 -20.23
C GLU A 659 31.81 -42.54 -18.74
N ALA A 660 31.58 -43.79 -18.44
CA ALA A 660 31.79 -44.46 -17.18
C ALA A 660 33.26 -44.46 -16.71
N ARG A 661 33.50 -44.52 -15.40
CA ARG A 661 34.25 -45.57 -14.68
C ARG A 661 34.47 -45.28 -13.21
N GLU A 662 33.95 -46.20 -12.45
CA GLU A 662 34.52 -46.90 -11.29
C GLU A 662 35.56 -46.20 -10.40
N GLY A 663 35.30 -46.29 -9.08
CA GLY A 663 36.39 -46.55 -8.16
C GLY A 663 36.29 -45.94 -6.77
N ASN A 664 35.64 -46.66 -5.89
CA ASN A 664 36.15 -47.03 -4.57
C ASN A 664 36.43 -45.94 -3.49
N ARG A 665 35.71 -46.07 -2.50
CA ARG A 665 35.79 -45.98 -1.02
C ARG A 665 34.89 -44.97 -0.35
#